data_aa24ec0ac1fae845b7679bb6a3694a4e
#
_entry.id   aa24ec0ac1fae845b7679bb6a3694a4e
#
_cell.length_a   1.000
_cell.length_b   1.000
_cell.length_c   1.000
_cell.angle_alpha   90.00
_cell.angle_beta   90.00
_cell.angle_gamma   90.00
#
_symmetry.space_group_name_H-M   'P 1'
#
loop_
_entity.id
_entity.type
_entity.pdbx_description
1 polymer ?
#
loop_
_entity_poly.entity_id
_entity_poly.type
_entity_poly.pdbx_seq_one_letter_code
_entity_poly.pdbx_strand_id
1 'polypeptide(L)'
;MSCSLTPWLAALLACTTVVAEPKPALVPADPDKLLLLDRRVVESTDHARLVPGKVVKEARNPLFQADKPWENSLNNLYPNVLWDEEEGLFKLWYKCVLADKEVIAKMDGPSTVHDVGWYLLYATSRDGLTWDKPALGLFAHDGDRDTNIVARDVPNVGVFKDPRDPDPARRYKMVYDTGLGQLKTRFSADGIHWGEPVAVTGFARQNGDTHNNAFWDEATGKYLWFTKLYLGERLVARAESTDFLNWTNNGLVLRSTLDEGRRRQTYCLPVFRYGSVYLGYAMLYDLGNGRTVDCELAWSPDGLHWERVLPGTPLIPRGPKGTYDSECIYAMAGPPVAAGGDLLIFYGGDDFPHTGWKRHCLPCLARLPLDHFAGYEPADPDKTAMVTTRPLRLTGEELRLTAAAEGGRIVARALDDSGAIVDESEPVAGSLHDAPLRWKRGSAVVRAGAELRFRFDLEKAVLFALDGVELVETALPARPSALRDGAWQPRPTAAASVGFDGDAAGWSGVDRIEHHAQGGAGGGFVRVSREGRNLPIASSPATPEASPFAGDWPERFGGRGAVISLKVRAAKEGGKVQVELFARDSSQWVFETETPFGAGWTDVSVPLRYGWTDAEAAAAGWRRSVPGFSWEETIRNVGKLVVVPTAAGAQSSFDLDEVAVRGVAE
;
A
#
# COMPACT_ATOMS: atom_id res chain seq x y z
N MET A 1 -22.92 15.24 -88.73
CA MET A 1 -21.75 14.51 -88.17
C MET A 1 -21.39 15.13 -86.87
N SER A 2 -21.89 14.59 -85.74
CA SER A 2 -21.63 15.07 -84.36
C SER A 2 -20.81 14.02 -83.63
N CYS A 3 -19.57 14.38 -83.27
CA CYS A 3 -18.68 13.55 -82.45
C CYS A 3 -18.99 13.83 -81.00
N SER A 4 -19.44 12.82 -80.28
CA SER A 4 -19.61 12.87 -78.79
C SER A 4 -18.30 12.45 -78.13
N LEU A 5 -17.74 13.32 -77.31
CA LEU A 5 -16.63 13.06 -76.38
C LEU A 5 -17.15 12.61 -75.05
N THR A 6 -16.86 11.39 -74.65
CA THR A 6 -17.10 10.83 -73.34
C THR A 6 -15.92 11.14 -72.40
N PRO A 7 -16.10 11.70 -71.19
CA PRO A 7 -14.99 11.84 -70.24
C PRO A 7 -14.79 10.57 -69.41
N TRP A 8 -13.55 10.10 -69.38
CA TRP A 8 -13.10 9.06 -68.46
C TRP A 8 -12.98 9.60 -67.04
N LEU A 9 -13.79 9.07 -66.11
CA LEU A 9 -13.62 9.31 -64.68
C LEU A 9 -12.52 8.38 -64.16
N ALA A 10 -11.36 8.95 -63.81
CA ALA A 10 -10.32 8.22 -63.06
C ALA A 10 -10.72 8.17 -61.59
N ALA A 11 -11.11 7.01 -61.11
CA ALA A 11 -11.30 6.76 -59.70
C ALA A 11 -9.94 6.64 -59.00
N LEU A 12 -9.54 7.64 -58.18
CA LEU A 12 -8.45 7.52 -57.24
C LEU A 12 -8.91 6.60 -56.10
N LEU A 13 -8.43 5.35 -56.07
CA LEU A 13 -8.45 4.52 -54.88
C LEU A 13 -7.44 5.12 -53.88
N ALA A 14 -7.94 5.84 -52.87
CA ALA A 14 -7.16 6.16 -51.70
C ALA A 14 -6.93 4.85 -50.92
N CYS A 15 -5.74 4.28 -51.04
CA CYS A 15 -5.28 3.17 -50.24
C CYS A 15 -4.99 3.73 -48.85
N THR A 16 -5.99 3.74 -47.95
CA THR A 16 -5.75 3.96 -46.52
C THR A 16 -5.00 2.74 -46.00
N THR A 17 -3.69 2.88 -45.83
CA THR A 17 -2.92 1.94 -45.02
C THR A 17 -3.49 1.97 -43.62
N VAL A 18 -4.30 0.99 -43.27
CA VAL A 18 -4.66 0.70 -41.90
C VAL A 18 -3.36 0.30 -41.19
N VAL A 19 -2.74 1.24 -40.50
CA VAL A 19 -1.66 0.93 -39.58
C VAL A 19 -2.33 0.08 -38.49
N ALA A 20 -1.96 -1.20 -38.44
CA ALA A 20 -2.45 -2.10 -37.40
C ALA A 20 -2.07 -1.48 -36.04
N GLU A 21 -3.04 -1.30 -35.19
CA GLU A 21 -2.75 -0.87 -33.80
C GLU A 21 -1.75 -1.86 -33.17
N PRO A 22 -0.76 -1.35 -32.43
CA PRO A 22 0.20 -2.21 -31.76
C PRO A 22 -0.56 -3.17 -30.82
N LYS A 23 -0.16 -4.45 -30.87
CA LYS A 23 -0.77 -5.49 -30.02
C LYS A 23 -0.60 -5.12 -28.54
N PRO A 24 -1.58 -5.46 -27.70
CA PRO A 24 -1.40 -5.35 -26.26
C PRO A 24 -0.15 -6.12 -25.79
N ALA A 25 0.53 -5.59 -24.78
CA ALA A 25 1.73 -6.20 -24.22
C ALA A 25 1.82 -5.90 -22.71
N LEU A 26 2.48 -6.78 -21.96
CA LEU A 26 2.88 -6.46 -20.60
C LEU A 26 4.06 -5.49 -20.65
N VAL A 27 4.06 -4.47 -19.81
CA VAL A 27 5.20 -3.58 -19.67
C VAL A 27 6.24 -4.27 -18.78
N PRO A 28 7.42 -4.62 -19.32
CA PRO A 28 8.46 -5.23 -18.50
C PRO A 28 9.03 -4.23 -17.50
N ALA A 29 9.55 -4.73 -16.40
CA ALA A 29 10.39 -3.91 -15.52
C ALA A 29 11.65 -3.48 -16.28
N ASP A 30 11.99 -2.22 -16.20
CA ASP A 30 13.15 -1.63 -16.85
C ASP A 30 14.00 -0.89 -15.79
N PRO A 31 15.17 -1.43 -15.41
CA PRO A 31 16.00 -0.81 -14.38
C PRO A 31 16.56 0.56 -14.79
N ASP A 32 16.66 0.82 -16.09
CA ASP A 32 17.21 2.07 -16.65
C ASP A 32 16.14 3.16 -16.79
N LYS A 33 14.88 2.83 -16.49
CA LYS A 33 13.76 3.77 -16.47
C LYS A 33 13.46 4.25 -15.06
N LEU A 34 13.67 5.53 -14.81
CA LEU A 34 13.44 6.19 -13.53
C LEU A 34 12.19 7.06 -13.57
N LEU A 35 11.18 6.74 -12.76
CA LEU A 35 10.00 7.57 -12.58
C LEU A 35 10.30 8.74 -11.62
N LEU A 36 9.87 9.95 -11.94
CA LEU A 36 10.14 11.15 -11.12
C LEU A 36 9.37 11.15 -9.79
N LEU A 37 8.40 10.25 -9.61
CA LEU A 37 7.74 10.03 -8.33
C LEU A 37 8.66 9.38 -7.27
N ASP A 38 9.78 8.79 -7.71
CA ASP A 38 10.78 8.18 -6.83
C ASP A 38 11.66 9.26 -6.18
N ARG A 39 11.59 9.40 -4.87
CA ARG A 39 12.37 10.38 -4.10
C ARG A 39 13.90 10.19 -4.18
N ARG A 40 14.36 9.04 -4.68
CA ARG A 40 15.77 8.80 -4.91
C ARG A 40 16.28 9.53 -6.15
N VAL A 41 15.38 9.86 -7.09
CA VAL A 41 15.72 10.54 -8.35
C VAL A 41 15.87 12.05 -8.14
N VAL A 42 14.91 12.67 -7.47
CA VAL A 42 14.85 14.14 -7.34
C VAL A 42 15.57 14.61 -6.09
N GLU A 43 16.55 15.52 -6.25
CA GLU A 43 17.28 16.17 -5.18
C GLU A 43 16.57 17.43 -4.67
N SER A 44 16.14 18.29 -5.60
CA SER A 44 15.48 19.54 -5.26
C SER A 44 14.52 20.02 -6.36
N THR A 45 13.59 20.86 -5.95
CA THR A 45 12.65 21.52 -6.85
C THR A 45 12.57 23.01 -6.54
N ASP A 46 12.36 23.84 -7.57
CA ASP A 46 12.05 25.25 -7.41
C ASP A 46 10.84 25.59 -8.30
N HIS A 47 9.83 26.20 -7.71
CA HIS A 47 8.54 26.47 -8.36
C HIS A 47 7.87 25.25 -9.04
N ALA A 48 8.28 24.01 -8.70
CA ALA A 48 7.68 22.78 -9.21
C ALA A 48 6.83 22.09 -8.13
N ARG A 49 5.79 21.40 -8.58
CA ARG A 49 4.97 20.52 -7.73
C ARG A 49 4.79 19.16 -8.39
N LEU A 50 4.73 18.13 -7.59
CA LEU A 50 4.36 16.79 -8.05
C LEU A 50 2.85 16.73 -8.28
N VAL A 51 2.41 16.14 -9.39
CA VAL A 51 1.00 15.95 -9.74
C VAL A 51 0.77 14.52 -10.22
N PRO A 52 -0.43 13.94 -10.02
CA PRO A 52 -0.76 12.64 -10.59
C PRO A 52 -0.90 12.72 -12.10
N GLY A 53 -0.65 11.61 -12.77
CA GLY A 53 -0.96 11.45 -14.18
C GLY A 53 -2.47 11.58 -14.46
N LYS A 54 -2.80 11.99 -15.65
CA LYS A 54 -4.16 12.25 -16.07
C LYS A 54 -4.81 11.00 -16.64
N VAL A 55 -5.53 10.28 -15.79
CA VAL A 55 -6.30 9.11 -16.19
C VAL A 55 -7.55 9.52 -16.97
N VAL A 56 -7.82 8.84 -18.07
CA VAL A 56 -9.03 8.99 -18.88
C VAL A 56 -9.86 7.71 -18.77
N LYS A 57 -11.08 7.82 -18.22
CA LYS A 57 -12.00 6.69 -18.14
C LYS A 57 -12.59 6.38 -19.52
N GLU A 58 -12.68 5.09 -19.85
CA GLU A 58 -13.27 4.65 -21.11
C GLU A 58 -14.75 5.06 -21.19
N ALA A 59 -15.13 5.65 -22.32
CA ALA A 59 -16.48 6.16 -22.52
C ALA A 59 -17.58 5.07 -22.49
N ARG A 60 -17.19 3.81 -22.77
CA ARG A 60 -18.10 2.63 -22.72
C ARG A 60 -18.27 2.03 -21.33
N ASN A 61 -17.63 2.59 -20.30
CA ASN A 61 -17.80 2.10 -18.94
C ASN A 61 -19.26 2.17 -18.46
N PRO A 62 -19.76 1.19 -17.72
CA PRO A 62 -19.09 -0.09 -17.43
C PRO A 62 -19.03 -1.00 -18.66
N LEU A 63 -17.95 -1.80 -18.78
CA LEU A 63 -17.64 -2.63 -19.95
C LEU A 63 -18.69 -3.72 -20.20
N PHE A 64 -19.31 -4.23 -19.15
CA PHE A 64 -20.47 -5.11 -19.22
C PHE A 64 -21.31 -4.99 -17.94
N GLN A 65 -22.54 -5.46 -18.03
CA GLN A 65 -23.50 -5.52 -16.92
C GLN A 65 -23.52 -6.90 -16.28
N ALA A 66 -24.05 -7.00 -15.06
CA ALA A 66 -24.44 -8.26 -14.44
C ALA A 66 -25.70 -8.80 -15.13
N ASP A 67 -25.52 -9.55 -16.23
CA ASP A 67 -26.59 -10.01 -17.12
C ASP A 67 -26.88 -11.52 -17.03
N LYS A 68 -26.15 -12.22 -16.13
CA LYS A 68 -26.35 -13.65 -15.88
C LYS A 68 -27.11 -13.89 -14.57
N PRO A 69 -27.97 -14.93 -14.50
CA PRO A 69 -28.74 -15.24 -13.27
C PRO A 69 -27.87 -15.45 -12.03
N TRP A 70 -26.63 -15.90 -12.18
CA TRP A 70 -25.67 -16.11 -11.09
C TRP A 70 -24.86 -14.86 -10.74
N GLU A 71 -24.90 -13.78 -11.48
CA GLU A 71 -24.23 -12.52 -11.19
C GLU A 71 -25.05 -11.64 -10.22
N ASN A 72 -25.52 -12.22 -9.13
CA ASN A 72 -26.40 -11.56 -8.18
C ASN A 72 -25.77 -10.40 -7.42
N SER A 73 -24.49 -10.53 -7.10
CA SER A 73 -23.74 -9.48 -6.45
C SER A 73 -22.26 -9.56 -6.83
N LEU A 74 -21.83 -8.67 -7.70
CA LEU A 74 -20.43 -8.51 -8.06
C LEU A 74 -19.73 -7.64 -6.99
N ASN A 75 -19.77 -8.14 -5.75
CA ASN A 75 -19.25 -7.44 -4.57
C ASN A 75 -17.75 -7.21 -4.68
N ASN A 76 -17.31 -5.94 -4.65
CA ASN A 76 -15.94 -5.48 -4.87
C ASN A 76 -15.32 -5.88 -6.22
N LEU A 77 -15.96 -6.71 -7.02
CA LEU A 77 -15.47 -7.31 -8.25
C LEU A 77 -14.10 -8.02 -8.11
N TYR A 78 -13.10 -7.34 -7.55
CA TYR A 78 -11.69 -7.75 -7.48
C TYR A 78 -11.20 -8.25 -8.84
N PRO A 79 -11.10 -7.36 -9.84
CA PRO A 79 -10.76 -7.77 -11.18
C PRO A 79 -9.33 -8.28 -11.26
N ASN A 80 -9.15 -9.52 -11.70
CA ASN A 80 -7.87 -10.10 -12.03
C ASN A 80 -7.79 -10.15 -13.55
N VAL A 81 -7.13 -9.17 -14.17
CA VAL A 81 -7.01 -9.07 -15.61
C VAL A 81 -5.57 -9.32 -16.02
N LEU A 82 -5.39 -10.16 -17.02
CA LEU A 82 -4.10 -10.33 -17.68
C LEU A 82 -4.28 -10.37 -19.20
N TRP A 83 -3.24 -9.94 -19.92
CA TRP A 83 -3.08 -10.20 -21.34
C TRP A 83 -2.33 -11.51 -21.52
N ASP A 84 -2.94 -12.49 -22.17
CA ASP A 84 -2.30 -13.75 -22.53
C ASP A 84 -1.72 -13.65 -23.93
N GLU A 85 -0.40 -13.46 -24.05
CA GLU A 85 0.29 -13.29 -25.32
C GLU A 85 0.21 -14.53 -26.21
N GLU A 86 0.14 -15.73 -25.61
CA GLU A 86 0.08 -17.00 -26.36
C GLU A 86 -1.29 -17.18 -27.03
N GLU A 87 -2.35 -16.79 -26.35
CA GLU A 87 -3.72 -16.90 -26.85
C GLU A 87 -4.20 -15.62 -27.56
N GLY A 88 -3.50 -14.49 -27.36
CA GLY A 88 -3.90 -13.19 -27.88
C GLY A 88 -5.23 -12.70 -27.31
N LEU A 89 -5.44 -12.90 -26.01
CA LEU A 89 -6.67 -12.60 -25.31
C LEU A 89 -6.41 -11.90 -23.98
N PHE A 90 -7.26 -10.95 -23.65
CA PHE A 90 -7.47 -10.56 -22.27
C PHE A 90 -8.28 -11.63 -21.55
N LYS A 91 -7.86 -12.02 -20.36
CA LYS A 91 -8.54 -12.92 -19.45
C LYS A 91 -8.90 -12.16 -18.18
N LEU A 92 -10.16 -12.26 -17.76
CA LEU A 92 -10.68 -11.64 -16.55
C LEU A 92 -11.26 -12.72 -15.63
N TRP A 93 -10.72 -12.80 -14.41
CA TRP A 93 -11.38 -13.48 -13.31
C TRP A 93 -11.97 -12.44 -12.37
N TYR A 94 -13.23 -12.60 -12.02
CA TYR A 94 -13.95 -11.65 -11.19
C TYR A 94 -14.86 -12.34 -10.17
N LYS A 95 -14.97 -11.69 -9.03
CA LYS A 95 -15.65 -12.22 -7.87
C LYS A 95 -17.16 -11.99 -7.96
N CYS A 96 -17.92 -13.00 -7.58
CA CYS A 96 -19.34 -12.90 -7.36
C CYS A 96 -19.73 -13.47 -5.99
N VAL A 97 -20.76 -12.89 -5.37
CA VAL A 97 -21.39 -13.40 -4.15
C VAL A 97 -22.79 -13.85 -4.50
N LEU A 98 -23.09 -15.10 -4.17
CA LEU A 98 -24.33 -15.75 -4.57
C LEU A 98 -24.95 -16.47 -3.39
N ALA A 99 -26.26 -16.36 -3.19
CA ALA A 99 -26.98 -17.19 -2.25
C ALA A 99 -27.04 -18.64 -2.81
N ASP A 100 -26.23 -19.52 -2.24
CA ASP A 100 -26.12 -20.92 -2.64
C ASP A 100 -26.56 -21.83 -1.49
N LYS A 101 -27.68 -22.54 -1.69
CA LYS A 101 -28.28 -23.42 -0.67
C LYS A 101 -27.37 -24.59 -0.28
N GLU A 102 -26.51 -25.08 -1.19
CA GLU A 102 -25.59 -26.18 -0.90
C GLU A 102 -24.40 -25.69 -0.06
N VAL A 103 -23.93 -24.48 -0.36
CA VAL A 103 -22.87 -23.83 0.44
C VAL A 103 -23.40 -23.47 1.82
N ILE A 104 -24.60 -22.88 1.88
CA ILE A 104 -25.27 -22.52 3.14
C ILE A 104 -25.47 -23.76 4.04
N ALA A 105 -25.89 -24.88 3.46
CA ALA A 105 -26.15 -26.13 4.20
C ALA A 105 -24.87 -26.76 4.81
N LYS A 106 -23.69 -26.42 4.32
CA LYS A 106 -22.38 -26.90 4.82
C LYS A 106 -21.75 -25.98 5.86
N MET A 107 -22.37 -24.85 6.15
CA MET A 107 -21.83 -23.86 7.09
C MET A 107 -22.34 -24.15 8.50
N ASP A 108 -21.41 -24.22 9.47
CA ASP A 108 -21.72 -24.38 10.88
C ASP A 108 -22.11 -23.03 11.51
N GLY A 109 -23.37 -22.91 11.94
CA GLY A 109 -23.86 -21.85 12.83
C GLY A 109 -24.59 -20.68 12.15
N PRO A 110 -25.34 -19.88 12.94
CA PRO A 110 -26.06 -18.72 12.44
C PRO A 110 -25.09 -17.59 12.16
N SER A 111 -24.94 -17.20 10.91
CA SER A 111 -24.09 -16.08 10.55
C SER A 111 -24.69 -15.26 9.41
N THR A 112 -24.78 -13.98 9.62
CA THR A 112 -25.22 -13.00 8.62
C THR A 112 -24.24 -12.82 7.46
N VAL A 113 -23.03 -13.34 7.58
CA VAL A 113 -21.96 -13.27 6.56
C VAL A 113 -21.86 -14.58 5.77
N HIS A 114 -22.41 -15.68 6.26
CA HIS A 114 -22.21 -17.02 5.74
C HIS A 114 -23.41 -17.57 4.94
N ASP A 115 -24.48 -16.79 4.80
CA ASP A 115 -25.63 -17.18 3.97
C ASP A 115 -25.37 -16.98 2.47
N VAL A 116 -24.10 -16.86 2.06
CA VAL A 116 -23.70 -16.60 0.68
C VAL A 116 -22.47 -17.41 0.29
N GLY A 117 -22.46 -17.94 -0.92
CA GLY A 117 -21.29 -18.56 -1.54
C GLY A 117 -20.40 -17.55 -2.26
N TRP A 118 -19.11 -17.84 -2.31
CA TRP A 118 -18.12 -17.05 -3.00
C TRP A 118 -17.72 -17.76 -4.29
N TYR A 119 -17.96 -17.10 -5.42
CA TYR A 119 -17.70 -17.66 -6.74
C TYR A 119 -16.67 -16.82 -7.47
N LEU A 120 -15.86 -17.50 -8.27
CA LEU A 120 -14.98 -16.89 -9.26
C LEU A 120 -15.57 -17.14 -10.64
N LEU A 121 -15.82 -16.06 -11.36
CA LEU A 121 -16.34 -16.05 -12.71
C LEU A 121 -15.21 -15.73 -13.69
N TYR A 122 -15.40 -16.11 -14.96
CA TYR A 122 -14.40 -15.95 -16.01
C TYR A 122 -15.00 -15.27 -17.24
N ALA A 123 -14.23 -14.34 -17.83
CA ALA A 123 -14.56 -13.72 -19.10
C ALA A 123 -13.30 -13.48 -19.93
N THR A 124 -13.46 -13.37 -21.26
CA THR A 124 -12.39 -13.10 -22.20
C THR A 124 -12.71 -11.93 -23.11
N SER A 125 -11.66 -11.29 -23.64
CA SER A 125 -11.81 -10.20 -24.61
C SER A 125 -10.61 -10.17 -25.57
N ARG A 126 -10.83 -9.75 -26.82
CA ARG A 126 -9.75 -9.52 -27.80
C ARG A 126 -9.25 -8.08 -27.77
N ASP A 127 -10.10 -7.16 -27.36
CA ASP A 127 -9.86 -5.72 -27.43
C ASP A 127 -9.83 -5.03 -26.04
N GLY A 128 -10.10 -5.80 -24.97
CA GLY A 128 -10.24 -5.28 -23.59
C GLY A 128 -11.53 -4.49 -23.35
N LEU A 129 -12.41 -4.40 -24.34
CA LEU A 129 -13.60 -3.56 -24.33
C LEU A 129 -14.89 -4.37 -24.49
N THR A 130 -14.86 -5.38 -25.33
CA THR A 130 -15.98 -6.31 -25.56
C THR A 130 -15.63 -7.65 -24.92
N TRP A 131 -16.45 -8.09 -23.97
CA TRP A 131 -16.17 -9.26 -23.14
C TRP A 131 -17.17 -10.38 -23.38
N ASP A 132 -16.64 -11.58 -23.61
CA ASP A 132 -17.41 -12.82 -23.72
C ASP A 132 -17.38 -13.59 -22.40
N LYS A 133 -18.53 -14.07 -21.95
CA LYS A 133 -18.73 -14.93 -20.78
C LYS A 133 -19.01 -16.37 -21.26
N PRO A 134 -17.96 -17.21 -21.44
CA PRO A 134 -18.13 -18.52 -22.06
C PRO A 134 -18.92 -19.50 -21.19
N ALA A 135 -19.73 -20.33 -21.82
CA ALA A 135 -20.36 -21.48 -21.18
C ALA A 135 -19.31 -22.58 -20.97
N LEU A 136 -18.87 -22.77 -19.74
CA LEU A 136 -17.74 -23.69 -19.41
C LEU A 136 -18.21 -25.06 -18.91
N GLY A 137 -19.45 -25.20 -18.48
CA GLY A 137 -20.00 -26.48 -18.02
C GLY A 137 -19.45 -27.02 -16.69
N LEU A 138 -18.62 -26.25 -15.98
CA LEU A 138 -17.92 -26.71 -14.76
C LEU A 138 -18.83 -26.75 -13.54
N PHE A 139 -19.58 -25.68 -13.31
CA PHE A 139 -20.46 -25.54 -12.16
C PHE A 139 -21.87 -25.16 -12.62
N ALA A 140 -22.88 -25.80 -12.05
CA ALA A 140 -24.26 -25.48 -12.34
C ALA A 140 -24.80 -24.38 -11.41
N HIS A 141 -25.70 -23.55 -11.92
CA HIS A 141 -26.55 -22.64 -11.16
C HIS A 141 -28.03 -22.93 -11.48
N ASP A 142 -28.80 -23.27 -10.46
CA ASP A 142 -30.24 -23.67 -10.60
C ASP A 142 -30.48 -24.72 -11.70
N GLY A 143 -29.54 -25.66 -11.86
CA GLY A 143 -29.58 -26.73 -12.86
C GLY A 143 -29.03 -26.38 -14.23
N ASP A 144 -28.81 -25.10 -14.54
CA ASP A 144 -28.15 -24.66 -15.76
C ASP A 144 -26.63 -24.82 -15.62
N ARG A 145 -26.02 -25.53 -16.57
CA ARG A 145 -24.55 -25.73 -16.64
C ARG A 145 -23.84 -24.76 -17.58
N ASP A 146 -24.57 -23.97 -18.36
CA ASP A 146 -23.99 -23.01 -19.29
C ASP A 146 -23.48 -21.75 -18.58
N THR A 147 -22.74 -21.96 -17.50
CA THR A 147 -22.18 -20.91 -16.67
C THR A 147 -20.70 -20.65 -16.96
N ASN A 148 -20.25 -19.45 -16.67
CA ASN A 148 -18.83 -19.05 -16.70
C ASN A 148 -18.16 -19.14 -15.31
N ILE A 149 -18.70 -19.93 -14.40
CA ILE A 149 -18.17 -20.16 -13.06
C ILE A 149 -16.98 -21.11 -13.15
N VAL A 150 -15.81 -20.70 -12.65
CA VAL A 150 -14.55 -21.48 -12.66
C VAL A 150 -14.15 -21.99 -11.29
N ALA A 151 -14.64 -21.41 -10.20
CA ALA A 151 -14.38 -21.91 -8.85
C ALA A 151 -15.48 -21.50 -7.86
N ARG A 152 -15.64 -22.31 -6.80
CA ARG A 152 -16.52 -22.07 -5.64
C ARG A 152 -15.68 -21.97 -4.36
N ASP A 153 -16.24 -21.33 -3.33
CA ASP A 153 -15.66 -21.19 -1.99
C ASP A 153 -14.27 -20.53 -2.01
N VAL A 154 -14.13 -19.49 -2.83
CA VAL A 154 -12.87 -18.77 -3.05
C VAL A 154 -13.04 -17.26 -2.85
N PRO A 155 -13.22 -16.81 -1.60
CA PRO A 155 -13.33 -15.38 -1.32
C PRO A 155 -12.01 -14.64 -1.59
N ASN A 156 -12.13 -13.39 -2.04
CA ASN A 156 -11.01 -12.43 -2.08
C ASN A 156 -9.81 -12.88 -2.93
N VAL A 157 -10.11 -13.44 -4.09
CA VAL A 157 -9.14 -14.12 -4.97
C VAL A 157 -8.19 -13.15 -5.66
N GLY A 158 -6.91 -13.51 -5.68
CA GLY A 158 -5.91 -13.03 -6.61
C GLY A 158 -5.48 -14.14 -7.56
N VAL A 159 -5.41 -13.86 -8.86
CA VAL A 159 -5.00 -14.81 -9.90
C VAL A 159 -3.83 -14.24 -10.70
N PHE A 160 -2.81 -15.05 -10.98
CA PHE A 160 -1.75 -14.70 -11.92
C PHE A 160 -1.26 -15.91 -12.73
N LYS A 161 -0.65 -15.64 -13.91
CA LYS A 161 0.01 -16.63 -14.74
C LYS A 161 1.50 -16.63 -14.41
N ASP A 162 2.04 -17.82 -14.13
CA ASP A 162 3.46 -18.05 -13.85
C ASP A 162 4.05 -18.99 -14.92
N PRO A 163 4.56 -18.43 -16.03
CA PRO A 163 5.14 -19.24 -17.11
C PRO A 163 6.45 -19.91 -16.71
N ARG A 164 7.02 -19.58 -15.55
CA ARG A 164 8.30 -20.10 -15.05
C ARG A 164 8.14 -21.39 -14.23
N ASP A 165 6.94 -21.69 -13.72
CA ASP A 165 6.73 -22.93 -12.98
C ASP A 165 7.03 -24.13 -13.91
N PRO A 166 7.96 -25.02 -13.52
CA PRO A 166 8.33 -26.15 -14.37
C PRO A 166 7.18 -27.16 -14.55
N ASP A 167 6.21 -27.16 -13.66
CA ASP A 167 5.00 -27.97 -13.78
C ASP A 167 3.92 -27.20 -14.53
N PRO A 168 3.55 -27.58 -15.77
CA PRO A 168 2.52 -26.92 -16.53
C PRO A 168 1.14 -26.96 -15.85
N ALA A 169 0.88 -27.92 -14.96
CA ALA A 169 -0.35 -27.97 -14.17
C ALA A 169 -0.44 -26.84 -13.13
N ARG A 170 0.66 -26.14 -12.86
CA ARG A 170 0.77 -25.04 -11.90
C ARG A 170 0.98 -23.68 -12.57
N ARG A 171 0.82 -23.60 -13.87
CA ARG A 171 1.06 -22.40 -14.68
C ARG A 171 0.21 -21.19 -14.23
N TYR A 172 -1.03 -21.43 -13.84
CA TYR A 172 -1.88 -20.43 -13.22
C TYR A 172 -1.98 -20.71 -11.72
N LYS A 173 -1.92 -19.66 -10.93
CA LYS A 173 -1.96 -19.72 -9.48
C LYS A 173 -3.05 -18.79 -8.97
N MET A 174 -3.84 -19.30 -8.04
CA MET A 174 -4.88 -18.55 -7.35
C MET A 174 -4.52 -18.50 -5.86
N VAL A 175 -4.62 -17.33 -5.25
CA VAL A 175 -4.48 -17.13 -3.80
C VAL A 175 -5.77 -16.54 -3.25
N TYR A 176 -6.22 -17.04 -2.09
CA TYR A 176 -7.46 -16.58 -1.47
C TYR A 176 -7.49 -16.87 0.02
N ASP A 177 -8.39 -16.23 0.76
CA ASP A 177 -8.63 -16.55 2.14
C ASP A 177 -9.96 -17.32 2.29
N THR A 178 -10.06 -18.15 3.31
CA THR A 178 -11.29 -18.91 3.61
C THR A 178 -12.02 -18.33 4.82
N GLY A 179 -11.70 -17.09 5.18
CA GLY A 179 -12.07 -16.47 6.44
C GLY A 179 -11.17 -16.91 7.59
N LEU A 180 -11.15 -16.15 8.67
CA LEU A 180 -10.37 -16.46 9.88
C LEU A 180 -8.85 -16.54 9.68
N GLY A 181 -8.30 -15.89 8.62
CA GLY A 181 -6.87 -15.85 8.34
C GLY A 181 -6.28 -17.19 7.87
N GLN A 182 -7.10 -18.06 7.31
CA GLN A 182 -6.65 -19.28 6.64
C GLN A 182 -6.48 -19.00 5.15
N LEU A 183 -5.25 -18.76 4.74
CA LEU A 183 -4.92 -18.54 3.34
C LEU A 183 -4.68 -19.87 2.61
N LYS A 184 -5.14 -19.94 1.38
CA LYS A 184 -5.02 -21.11 0.51
C LYS A 184 -4.60 -20.71 -0.90
N THR A 185 -4.12 -21.71 -1.64
CA THR A 185 -3.83 -21.62 -3.07
C THR A 185 -4.50 -22.75 -3.83
N ARG A 186 -4.74 -22.55 -5.12
CA ARG A 186 -5.05 -23.58 -6.11
C ARG A 186 -4.20 -23.36 -7.33
N PHE A 187 -3.97 -24.40 -8.11
CA PHE A 187 -3.19 -24.39 -9.33
C PHE A 187 -4.04 -24.81 -10.51
N SER A 188 -3.69 -24.31 -11.69
CA SER A 188 -4.36 -24.65 -12.94
C SER A 188 -3.38 -24.59 -14.12
N ALA A 189 -3.59 -25.42 -15.11
CA ALA A 189 -2.83 -25.36 -16.37
C ALA A 189 -3.32 -24.25 -17.30
N ASP A 190 -4.61 -23.88 -17.23
CA ASP A 190 -5.30 -23.00 -18.19
C ASP A 190 -5.99 -21.79 -17.55
N GLY A 191 -6.08 -21.74 -16.21
CA GLY A 191 -6.78 -20.69 -15.47
C GLY A 191 -8.30 -20.90 -15.41
N ILE A 192 -8.80 -22.04 -15.91
CA ILE A 192 -10.22 -22.42 -15.96
C ILE A 192 -10.46 -23.64 -15.08
N HIS A 193 -9.66 -24.71 -15.25
CA HIS A 193 -9.77 -25.95 -14.48
C HIS A 193 -8.82 -25.89 -13.27
N TRP A 194 -9.39 -25.60 -12.11
CA TRP A 194 -8.63 -25.44 -10.87
C TRP A 194 -8.59 -26.72 -10.04
N GLY A 195 -7.39 -27.09 -9.62
CA GLY A 195 -7.16 -28.23 -8.72
C GLY A 195 -7.69 -28.02 -7.30
N GLU A 196 -7.47 -29.02 -6.45
CA GLU A 196 -7.88 -28.99 -5.05
C GLU A 196 -7.19 -27.86 -4.26
N PRO A 197 -7.85 -27.33 -3.19
CA PRO A 197 -7.26 -26.32 -2.33
C PRO A 197 -6.04 -26.83 -1.58
N VAL A 198 -4.95 -26.08 -1.63
CA VAL A 198 -3.73 -26.36 -0.85
C VAL A 198 -3.56 -25.29 0.21
N ALA A 199 -3.35 -25.69 1.47
CA ALA A 199 -3.06 -24.77 2.54
C ALA A 199 -1.65 -24.19 2.38
N VAL A 200 -1.49 -22.89 2.67
CA VAL A 200 -0.19 -22.23 2.75
C VAL A 200 0.18 -21.93 4.20
N THR A 201 1.48 -21.85 4.48
CA THR A 201 2.00 -21.59 5.83
C THR A 201 2.65 -20.21 5.92
N GLY A 202 2.92 -19.74 7.14
CA GLY A 202 3.69 -18.51 7.39
C GLY A 202 2.87 -17.24 7.56
N PHE A 203 1.54 -17.30 7.47
CA PHE A 203 0.68 -16.15 7.68
C PHE A 203 0.11 -16.10 9.11
N ALA A 204 -0.08 -14.88 9.62
CA ALA A 204 -0.75 -14.65 10.90
C ALA A 204 -2.28 -14.70 10.72
N ARG A 205 -3.01 -15.01 11.81
CA ARG A 205 -4.47 -15.03 11.82
C ARG A 205 -5.13 -13.71 11.40
N GLN A 206 -4.40 -12.59 11.52
CA GLN A 206 -4.86 -11.26 11.14
C GLN A 206 -4.74 -10.98 9.63
N ASN A 207 -4.10 -11.86 8.85
CA ASN A 207 -3.97 -11.69 7.40
C ASN A 207 -5.21 -12.20 6.65
N GLY A 208 -5.41 -11.67 5.45
CA GLY A 208 -6.51 -12.06 4.56
C GLY A 208 -7.63 -11.03 4.44
N ASP A 209 -8.78 -11.42 3.91
CA ASP A 209 -10.00 -10.63 3.69
C ASP A 209 -9.74 -9.31 2.92
N THR A 210 -9.10 -9.44 1.77
CA THR A 210 -8.81 -8.36 0.83
C THR A 210 -8.67 -8.91 -0.59
N HIS A 211 -8.54 -8.06 -1.61
CA HIS A 211 -8.02 -8.47 -2.92
C HIS A 211 -6.58 -8.95 -2.76
N ASN A 212 -6.40 -10.26 -2.61
CA ASN A 212 -5.08 -10.85 -2.45
C ASN A 212 -4.29 -10.71 -3.76
N ASN A 213 -3.04 -10.29 -3.68
CA ASN A 213 -2.18 -10.11 -4.84
C ASN A 213 -0.86 -10.84 -4.62
N ALA A 214 -0.62 -11.87 -5.43
CA ALA A 214 0.64 -12.60 -5.43
C ALA A 214 1.21 -12.67 -6.85
N PHE A 215 2.53 -12.62 -6.98
CA PHE A 215 3.24 -12.72 -8.27
C PHE A 215 4.68 -13.16 -8.06
N TRP A 216 5.32 -13.61 -9.13
CA TRP A 216 6.77 -13.83 -9.16
C TRP A 216 7.50 -12.51 -9.35
N ASP A 217 8.48 -12.24 -8.53
CA ASP A 217 9.33 -11.06 -8.63
C ASP A 217 10.73 -11.44 -9.11
N GLU A 218 11.08 -11.03 -10.33
CA GLU A 218 12.37 -11.31 -10.96
C GLU A 218 13.54 -10.68 -10.21
N ALA A 219 13.34 -9.52 -9.60
CA ALA A 219 14.41 -8.80 -8.91
C ALA A 219 14.86 -9.51 -7.64
N THR A 220 13.95 -10.16 -6.92
CA THR A 220 14.27 -10.90 -5.69
C THR A 220 14.40 -12.41 -5.92
N GLY A 221 13.95 -12.93 -7.06
CA GLY A 221 13.89 -14.37 -7.34
C GLY A 221 12.91 -15.10 -6.41
N LYS A 222 11.83 -14.45 -6.00
CA LYS A 222 10.84 -14.97 -5.07
C LYS A 222 9.42 -14.64 -5.52
N TYR A 223 8.47 -15.40 -5.03
CA TYR A 223 7.08 -14.99 -5.03
C TYR A 223 6.85 -13.96 -3.92
N LEU A 224 6.13 -12.89 -4.23
CA LEU A 224 5.67 -11.88 -3.29
C LEU A 224 4.15 -11.97 -3.18
N TRP A 225 3.62 -11.81 -1.96
CA TRP A 225 2.19 -11.76 -1.70
C TRP A 225 1.85 -10.57 -0.83
N PHE A 226 1.02 -9.68 -1.34
CA PHE A 226 0.47 -8.55 -0.60
C PHE A 226 -0.95 -8.88 -0.16
N THR A 227 -1.22 -8.70 1.12
CA THR A 227 -2.50 -9.05 1.75
C THR A 227 -2.84 -8.07 2.86
N LYS A 228 -4.08 -8.13 3.33
CA LYS A 228 -4.49 -7.31 4.47
C LYS A 228 -3.87 -7.85 5.77
N LEU A 229 -3.46 -6.92 6.63
CA LEU A 229 -3.17 -7.14 8.04
C LEU A 229 -4.21 -6.33 8.84
N TYR A 230 -4.88 -6.97 9.80
CA TYR A 230 -5.87 -6.31 10.65
C TYR A 230 -5.38 -6.19 12.09
N LEU A 231 -5.06 -4.98 12.52
CA LEU A 231 -4.63 -4.64 13.89
C LEU A 231 -5.54 -3.55 14.48
N GLY A 232 -6.87 -3.81 14.47
CA GLY A 232 -7.88 -2.82 14.85
C GLY A 232 -8.20 -1.82 13.74
N GLU A 233 -7.46 -1.86 12.66
CA GLU A 233 -7.67 -1.17 11.39
C GLU A 233 -7.12 -2.01 10.23
N ARG A 234 -7.50 -1.67 8.99
CA ARG A 234 -7.01 -2.34 7.79
C ARG A 234 -5.66 -1.76 7.39
N LEU A 235 -4.68 -2.63 7.25
CA LEU A 235 -3.30 -2.37 6.90
C LEU A 235 -2.86 -3.33 5.80
N VAL A 236 -1.75 -3.05 5.13
CA VAL A 236 -1.17 -3.96 4.14
C VAL A 236 0.08 -4.61 4.68
N ALA A 237 0.12 -5.93 4.59
CA ALA A 237 1.31 -6.75 4.87
C ALA A 237 1.86 -7.39 3.61
N ARG A 238 3.15 -7.71 3.63
CA ARG A 238 3.85 -8.48 2.60
C ARG A 238 4.34 -9.81 3.16
N ALA A 239 4.32 -10.83 2.33
CA ALA A 239 5.03 -12.09 2.56
C ALA A 239 5.81 -12.50 1.31
N GLU A 240 6.82 -13.37 1.47
CA GLU A 240 7.64 -13.88 0.39
C GLU A 240 7.82 -15.39 0.49
N SER A 241 8.01 -16.06 -0.67
CA SER A 241 8.18 -17.50 -0.77
C SER A 241 9.07 -17.89 -1.96
N THR A 242 9.77 -19.00 -1.85
CA THR A 242 10.51 -19.61 -2.96
C THR A 242 9.75 -20.77 -3.64
N ASP A 243 8.70 -21.30 -3.01
CA ASP A 243 7.97 -22.50 -3.46
C ASP A 243 6.45 -22.28 -3.61
N PHE A 244 5.97 -21.05 -3.29
CA PHE A 244 4.56 -20.67 -3.30
C PHE A 244 3.68 -21.35 -2.23
N LEU A 245 4.24 -22.15 -1.35
CA LEU A 245 3.52 -22.88 -0.30
C LEU A 245 3.95 -22.44 1.10
N ASN A 246 5.25 -22.26 1.29
CA ASN A 246 5.83 -21.84 2.55
C ASN A 246 6.27 -20.38 2.48
N TRP A 247 5.59 -19.53 3.26
CA TRP A 247 5.77 -18.09 3.19
C TRP A 247 6.46 -17.53 4.43
N THR A 248 7.31 -16.56 4.23
CA THR A 248 7.88 -15.73 5.29
C THR A 248 7.10 -14.43 5.34
N ASN A 249 6.43 -14.16 6.46
CA ASN A 249 5.67 -12.94 6.67
C ASN A 249 6.63 -11.79 7.02
N ASN A 250 6.73 -10.79 6.16
CA ASN A 250 7.54 -9.59 6.37
C ASN A 250 6.83 -8.53 7.25
N GLY A 251 5.54 -8.73 7.55
CA GLY A 251 4.74 -7.84 8.37
C GLY A 251 4.16 -6.65 7.60
N LEU A 252 3.88 -5.58 8.33
CA LEU A 252 3.27 -4.34 7.82
C LEU A 252 4.21 -3.63 6.83
N VAL A 253 3.64 -3.23 5.68
CA VAL A 253 4.39 -2.48 4.65
C VAL A 253 3.71 -1.16 4.26
N LEU A 254 2.39 -1.03 4.39
CA LEU A 254 1.68 0.22 4.08
C LEU A 254 0.50 0.44 5.01
N ARG A 255 0.31 1.68 5.42
CA ARG A 255 -0.82 2.18 6.22
C ARG A 255 -1.18 3.62 5.85
N SER A 256 -2.27 4.12 6.41
CA SER A 256 -2.65 5.53 6.30
C SER A 256 -1.61 6.48 6.90
N THR A 257 -1.68 7.76 6.56
CA THR A 257 -0.84 8.79 7.18
C THR A 257 -1.29 9.11 8.61
N LEU A 258 -0.43 9.80 9.37
CA LEU A 258 -0.73 10.22 10.74
C LEU A 258 -1.97 11.12 10.80
N ASP A 259 -2.10 12.05 9.85
CA ASP A 259 -3.20 13.01 9.81
C ASP A 259 -4.56 12.35 9.50
N GLU A 260 -4.53 11.27 8.74
CA GLU A 260 -5.73 10.50 8.40
C GLU A 260 -6.13 9.55 9.54
N GLY A 261 -5.15 9.02 10.26
CA GLY A 261 -5.36 8.09 11.36
C GLY A 261 -6.21 6.88 10.94
N ARG A 262 -6.96 6.31 11.90
CA ARG A 262 -7.85 5.16 11.65
C ARG A 262 -9.09 5.49 10.82
N ARG A 263 -9.36 6.74 10.55
CA ARG A 263 -10.51 7.14 9.72
C ARG A 263 -10.34 6.66 8.28
N ARG A 264 -9.13 6.75 7.75
CA ARG A 264 -8.79 6.35 6.38
C ARG A 264 -7.82 5.18 6.42
N GLN A 265 -8.27 3.99 6.04
CA GLN A 265 -7.54 2.73 6.21
C GLN A 265 -7.03 2.21 4.86
N THR A 266 -5.84 1.60 4.83
CA THR A 266 -5.34 0.93 3.63
C THR A 266 -6.06 -0.41 3.43
N TYR A 267 -7.01 -0.44 2.50
CA TYR A 267 -7.88 -1.59 2.28
C TYR A 267 -7.16 -2.74 1.59
N CYS A 268 -6.47 -2.45 0.48
CA CYS A 268 -5.59 -3.39 -0.22
C CYS A 268 -4.56 -2.65 -1.08
N LEU A 269 -3.59 -3.40 -1.58
CA LEU A 269 -2.49 -2.89 -2.42
C LEU A 269 -2.14 -3.93 -3.48
N PRO A 270 -2.83 -4.01 -4.62
CA PRO A 270 -2.32 -4.72 -5.79
C PRO A 270 -1.02 -4.08 -6.28
N VAL A 271 0.03 -4.90 -6.38
CA VAL A 271 1.41 -4.47 -6.64
C VAL A 271 1.91 -5.05 -7.96
N PHE A 272 2.73 -4.28 -8.65
CA PHE A 272 3.43 -4.67 -9.86
C PHE A 272 4.77 -3.96 -10.00
N ARG A 273 5.67 -4.51 -10.81
CA ARG A 273 6.93 -3.85 -11.19
C ARG A 273 6.67 -2.91 -12.35
N TYR A 274 7.30 -1.72 -12.30
CA TYR A 274 7.29 -0.76 -13.41
C TYR A 274 8.55 0.11 -13.36
N GLY A 275 9.28 0.18 -14.46
CA GLY A 275 10.59 0.83 -14.43
C GLY A 275 11.48 0.20 -13.36
N SER A 276 12.21 1.03 -12.65
CA SER A 276 13.13 0.63 -11.57
C SER A 276 12.48 0.40 -10.20
N VAL A 277 11.13 0.53 -10.08
CA VAL A 277 10.41 0.52 -8.81
C VAL A 277 9.25 -0.49 -8.78
N TYR A 278 8.69 -0.70 -7.60
CA TYR A 278 7.36 -1.27 -7.44
C TYR A 278 6.34 -0.15 -7.39
N LEU A 279 5.23 -0.32 -8.10
CA LEU A 279 4.04 0.49 -7.98
C LEU A 279 2.90 -0.32 -7.39
N GLY A 280 1.94 0.35 -6.78
CA GLY A 280 0.78 -0.28 -6.21
C GLY A 280 -0.45 0.61 -6.26
N TYR A 281 -1.60 0.00 -6.54
CA TYR A 281 -2.90 0.65 -6.44
C TYR A 281 -3.35 0.63 -4.98
N ALA A 282 -3.05 1.71 -4.26
CA ALA A 282 -3.42 1.84 -2.85
C ALA A 282 -4.91 2.16 -2.74
N MET A 283 -5.70 1.20 -2.32
CA MET A 283 -7.13 1.41 -2.08
C MET A 283 -7.36 1.86 -0.65
N LEU A 284 -7.91 3.05 -0.49
CA LEU A 284 -8.11 3.72 0.78
C LEU A 284 -9.60 3.67 1.15
N TYR A 285 -9.93 2.95 2.23
CA TYR A 285 -11.27 2.87 2.78
C TYR A 285 -11.52 3.99 3.78
N ASP A 286 -12.42 4.90 3.47
CA ASP A 286 -12.74 6.05 4.31
C ASP A 286 -13.97 5.79 5.17
N LEU A 287 -13.75 5.48 6.45
CA LEU A 287 -14.80 5.31 7.46
C LEU A 287 -15.52 6.63 7.81
N GLY A 288 -14.84 7.76 7.65
CA GLY A 288 -15.34 9.08 8.02
C GLY A 288 -16.19 9.73 6.93
N ASN A 289 -16.10 9.25 5.69
CA ASN A 289 -16.78 9.83 4.53
C ASN A 289 -17.59 8.78 3.77
N GLY A 290 -18.69 8.32 4.35
CA GLY A 290 -19.66 7.45 3.68
C GLY A 290 -19.18 6.01 3.43
N ARG A 291 -18.01 5.60 3.95
CA ARG A 291 -17.40 4.28 3.70
C ARG A 291 -17.06 4.06 2.22
N THR A 292 -16.51 5.05 1.60
CA THR A 292 -16.04 5.02 0.21
C THR A 292 -14.68 4.35 0.10
N VAL A 293 -14.30 3.94 -1.12
CA VAL A 293 -12.96 3.43 -1.42
C VAL A 293 -12.36 4.23 -2.57
N ASP A 294 -11.27 4.94 -2.29
CA ASP A 294 -10.47 5.66 -3.29
C ASP A 294 -9.28 4.81 -3.74
N CYS A 295 -8.88 4.96 -5.00
CA CYS A 295 -7.69 4.32 -5.56
C CYS A 295 -6.58 5.36 -5.74
N GLU A 296 -5.58 5.33 -4.85
CA GLU A 296 -4.39 6.17 -4.93
C GLU A 296 -3.19 5.38 -5.48
N LEU A 297 -2.13 6.08 -5.84
CA LEU A 297 -0.87 5.48 -6.24
C LEU A 297 0.09 5.38 -5.05
N ALA A 298 0.70 4.22 -4.87
CA ALA A 298 1.83 4.01 -3.97
C ALA A 298 3.03 3.48 -4.75
N TRP A 299 4.23 3.71 -4.22
CA TRP A 299 5.48 3.23 -4.79
C TRP A 299 6.42 2.70 -3.71
N SER A 300 7.36 1.85 -4.12
CA SER A 300 8.39 1.31 -3.24
C SER A 300 9.65 0.99 -4.05
N PRO A 301 10.86 1.24 -3.51
CA PRO A 301 12.11 0.83 -4.15
C PRO A 301 12.37 -0.69 -4.06
N ASP A 302 11.80 -1.36 -3.06
CA ASP A 302 12.19 -2.73 -2.65
C ASP A 302 10.99 -3.62 -2.29
N GLY A 303 9.76 -3.11 -2.40
CA GLY A 303 8.54 -3.82 -2.02
C GLY A 303 8.31 -3.93 -0.51
N LEU A 304 9.18 -3.33 0.32
CA LEU A 304 9.09 -3.31 1.78
C LEU A 304 8.80 -1.90 2.31
N HIS A 305 9.46 -0.89 1.75
CA HIS A 305 9.32 0.51 2.15
C HIS A 305 8.36 1.21 1.18
N TRP A 306 7.11 1.35 1.57
CA TRP A 306 6.06 1.92 0.74
C TRP A 306 5.70 3.34 1.12
N GLU A 307 5.44 4.16 0.11
CA GLU A 307 4.94 5.51 0.24
C GLU A 307 3.79 5.75 -0.74
N ARG A 308 2.72 6.41 -0.30
CA ARG A 308 1.72 6.95 -1.22
C ARG A 308 2.31 8.18 -1.90
N VAL A 309 2.18 8.26 -3.23
CA VAL A 309 2.80 9.32 -4.04
C VAL A 309 2.24 10.69 -3.67
N LEU A 310 0.91 10.80 -3.60
CA LEU A 310 0.19 12.02 -3.26
C LEU A 310 -0.99 11.66 -2.36
N PRO A 311 -0.78 11.51 -1.04
CA PRO A 311 -1.84 11.16 -0.12
C PRO A 311 -3.07 12.07 -0.23
N GLY A 312 -4.26 11.47 -0.34
CA GLY A 312 -5.51 12.19 -0.53
C GLY A 312 -5.87 12.49 -1.99
N THR A 313 -4.96 12.20 -2.94
CA THR A 313 -5.19 12.42 -4.38
C THR A 313 -5.32 11.08 -5.10
N PRO A 314 -6.51 10.69 -5.57
CA PRO A 314 -6.69 9.42 -6.26
C PRO A 314 -6.01 9.42 -7.64
N LEU A 315 -5.40 8.27 -8.00
CA LEU A 315 -4.94 8.00 -9.37
C LEU A 315 -6.15 7.81 -10.30
N ILE A 316 -7.12 7.00 -9.87
CA ILE A 316 -8.40 6.85 -10.56
C ILE A 316 -9.47 7.54 -9.70
N PRO A 317 -9.89 8.78 -10.03
CA PRO A 317 -10.87 9.49 -9.24
C PRO A 317 -12.25 8.82 -9.35
N ARG A 318 -13.02 8.82 -8.26
CA ARG A 318 -14.43 8.42 -8.30
C ARG A 318 -15.22 9.34 -9.23
N GLY A 319 -16.28 8.80 -9.83
CA GLY A 319 -17.19 9.58 -10.65
C GLY A 319 -18.08 10.52 -9.84
N PRO A 320 -18.82 11.43 -10.50
CA PRO A 320 -19.86 12.22 -9.87
C PRO A 320 -20.91 11.34 -9.19
N LYS A 321 -21.55 11.86 -8.15
CA LYS A 321 -22.58 11.12 -7.41
C LYS A 321 -23.68 10.61 -8.35
N GLY A 322 -23.99 9.32 -8.23
CA GLY A 322 -25.00 8.63 -9.05
C GLY A 322 -24.46 8.04 -10.35
N THR A 323 -23.16 8.13 -10.62
CA THR A 323 -22.51 7.36 -11.69
C THR A 323 -22.05 5.99 -11.18
N TYR A 324 -21.77 5.09 -12.10
CA TYR A 324 -21.43 3.67 -11.84
C TYR A 324 -20.22 3.45 -10.90
N ASP A 325 -19.41 4.46 -10.65
CA ASP A 325 -18.20 4.39 -9.83
C ASP A 325 -18.09 5.56 -8.86
N SER A 326 -19.22 6.07 -8.40
CA SER A 326 -19.27 7.25 -7.54
C SER A 326 -18.83 7.00 -6.09
N GLU A 327 -18.85 5.75 -5.62
CA GLU A 327 -18.60 5.43 -4.22
C GLU A 327 -17.31 4.62 -4.00
N CYS A 328 -17.02 3.64 -4.87
CA CYS A 328 -15.82 2.82 -4.69
C CYS A 328 -15.11 2.51 -6.01
N ILE A 329 -13.78 2.50 -5.95
CA ILE A 329 -12.88 2.06 -7.01
C ILE A 329 -12.04 0.89 -6.49
N TYR A 330 -12.11 -0.27 -7.19
CA TYR A 330 -11.31 -1.46 -6.88
C TYR A 330 -10.42 -1.81 -8.07
N ALA A 331 -9.16 -1.36 -8.05
CA ALA A 331 -8.22 -1.60 -9.15
C ALA A 331 -7.87 -3.09 -9.31
N MET A 332 -7.45 -3.43 -10.51
CA MET A 332 -7.07 -4.79 -10.90
C MET A 332 -5.87 -5.31 -10.09
N ALA A 333 -5.79 -6.63 -9.92
CA ALA A 333 -4.56 -7.28 -9.53
C ALA A 333 -3.60 -7.36 -10.75
N GLY A 334 -2.31 -7.13 -10.48
CA GLY A 334 -1.27 -7.21 -11.49
C GLY A 334 -1.00 -5.90 -12.23
N PRO A 335 -0.03 -5.95 -13.17
CA PRO A 335 0.40 -4.77 -13.93
C PRO A 335 -0.68 -4.32 -14.93
N PRO A 336 -0.72 -3.02 -15.26
CA PRO A 336 -1.52 -2.55 -16.38
C PRO A 336 -1.01 -3.14 -17.69
N VAL A 337 -1.86 -3.20 -18.71
CA VAL A 337 -1.52 -3.71 -20.04
C VAL A 337 -1.27 -2.55 -20.98
N ALA A 338 -0.11 -2.48 -21.63
CA ALA A 338 0.19 -1.46 -22.63
C ALA A 338 -0.53 -1.76 -23.95
N ALA A 339 -1.23 -0.78 -24.49
CA ALA A 339 -1.85 -0.85 -25.82
C ALA A 339 -2.05 0.56 -26.39
N GLY A 340 -1.67 0.76 -27.65
CA GLY A 340 -1.91 2.01 -28.37
C GLY A 340 -1.22 3.25 -27.76
N GLY A 341 -0.12 3.09 -27.01
CA GLY A 341 0.57 4.18 -26.31
C GLY A 341 0.04 4.48 -24.90
N ASP A 342 -0.99 3.74 -24.46
CA ASP A 342 -1.59 3.86 -23.14
C ASP A 342 -1.35 2.60 -22.29
N LEU A 343 -1.43 2.79 -20.99
CA LEU A 343 -1.62 1.75 -19.98
C LEU A 343 -3.12 1.54 -19.76
N LEU A 344 -3.59 0.33 -19.96
CA LEU A 344 -4.97 -0.09 -19.68
C LEU A 344 -5.04 -0.55 -18.23
N ILE A 345 -5.77 0.20 -17.41
CA ILE A 345 -5.96 -0.08 -15.97
C ILE A 345 -7.43 -0.49 -15.79
N PHE A 346 -7.67 -1.78 -15.62
CA PHE A 346 -9.01 -2.28 -15.35
C PHE A 346 -9.36 -2.08 -13.87
N TYR A 347 -10.64 -1.80 -13.59
CA TYR A 347 -11.09 -1.62 -12.22
C TYR A 347 -12.56 -2.00 -12.05
N GLY A 348 -12.96 -2.30 -10.83
CA GLY A 348 -14.35 -2.37 -10.43
C GLY A 348 -14.84 -1.01 -9.99
N GLY A 349 -15.88 -0.50 -10.65
CA GLY A 349 -16.57 0.73 -10.26
C GLY A 349 -17.87 0.40 -9.54
N ASP A 350 -18.12 0.99 -8.37
CA ASP A 350 -19.30 0.75 -7.55
C ASP A 350 -19.97 2.07 -7.18
N ASP A 351 -21.28 2.14 -7.38
CA ASP A 351 -22.13 3.28 -7.01
C ASP A 351 -22.69 3.15 -5.57
N PHE A 352 -22.24 2.11 -4.84
CA PHE A 352 -22.58 1.86 -3.44
C PHE A 352 -21.36 1.96 -2.53
N PRO A 353 -21.55 2.46 -1.29
CA PRO A 353 -20.50 2.44 -0.28
C PRO A 353 -20.02 1.01 0.01
N HIS A 354 -18.79 0.89 0.53
CA HIS A 354 -18.21 -0.38 0.95
C HIS A 354 -18.93 -0.94 2.20
N THR A 355 -20.21 -1.28 2.03
CA THR A 355 -21.08 -1.82 3.08
C THR A 355 -22.07 -2.83 2.49
N GLY A 356 -22.31 -3.92 3.21
CA GLY A 356 -23.27 -4.94 2.80
C GLY A 356 -22.79 -5.79 1.61
N TRP A 357 -23.65 -6.71 1.19
CA TRP A 357 -23.32 -7.77 0.23
C TRP A 357 -24.01 -7.59 -1.13
N LYS A 358 -25.13 -6.85 -1.18
CA LYS A 358 -25.88 -6.60 -2.40
C LYS A 358 -25.36 -5.35 -3.08
N ARG A 359 -24.25 -5.49 -3.76
CA ARG A 359 -23.61 -4.42 -4.52
C ARG A 359 -23.36 -4.84 -5.96
N HIS A 360 -23.31 -3.87 -6.86
CA HIS A 360 -23.11 -4.10 -8.28
C HIS A 360 -21.85 -3.40 -8.75
N CYS A 361 -20.69 -3.86 -8.23
CA CYS A 361 -19.41 -3.40 -8.69
C CYS A 361 -19.15 -3.91 -10.10
N LEU A 362 -19.14 -3.03 -11.08
CA LEU A 362 -19.05 -3.38 -12.50
C LEU A 362 -17.63 -3.18 -13.05
N PRO A 363 -17.21 -4.01 -14.03
CA PRO A 363 -15.89 -3.88 -14.63
C PRO A 363 -15.81 -2.62 -15.50
N CYS A 364 -14.74 -1.89 -15.31
CA CYS A 364 -14.47 -0.62 -15.96
C CYS A 364 -13.02 -0.59 -16.44
N LEU A 365 -12.71 0.34 -17.32
CA LEU A 365 -11.39 0.60 -17.85
C LEU A 365 -11.03 2.07 -17.71
N ALA A 366 -9.81 2.33 -17.30
CA ALA A 366 -9.17 3.65 -17.35
C ALA A 366 -7.88 3.55 -18.17
N ARG A 367 -7.53 4.63 -18.87
CA ARG A 367 -6.33 4.75 -19.70
C ARG A 367 -5.41 5.79 -19.11
N LEU A 368 -4.13 5.49 -19.08
CA LEU A 368 -3.08 6.41 -18.66
C LEU A 368 -1.96 6.32 -19.72
N PRO A 369 -1.48 7.43 -20.28
CA PRO A 369 -0.34 7.35 -21.19
C PRO A 369 0.86 6.67 -20.54
N LEU A 370 1.69 5.98 -21.33
CA LEU A 370 2.86 5.27 -20.83
C LEU A 370 3.73 6.20 -19.96
N ASP A 371 4.19 5.69 -18.81
CA ASP A 371 5.01 6.36 -17.80
C ASP A 371 4.33 7.52 -17.03
N HIS A 372 3.14 7.95 -17.40
CA HIS A 372 2.47 9.14 -16.83
C HIS A 372 1.84 8.89 -15.46
N PHE A 373 2.44 8.11 -14.56
CA PHE A 373 1.86 7.84 -13.24
C PHE A 373 1.81 9.07 -12.34
N ALA A 374 2.91 9.80 -12.24
CA ALA A 374 3.01 11.10 -11.60
C ALA A 374 4.25 11.84 -12.11
N GLY A 375 4.18 13.16 -12.17
CA GLY A 375 5.27 13.98 -12.70
C GLY A 375 5.32 15.37 -12.10
N TYR A 376 6.36 16.12 -12.38
CA TYR A 376 6.53 17.49 -11.92
C TYR A 376 6.07 18.48 -12.97
N GLU A 377 5.26 19.47 -12.53
CA GLU A 377 4.82 20.62 -13.33
C GLU A 377 5.13 21.94 -12.62
N PRO A 378 5.08 23.09 -13.32
CA PRO A 378 5.11 24.39 -12.67
C PRO A 378 3.97 24.55 -11.66
N ALA A 379 4.32 24.93 -10.42
CA ALA A 379 3.31 25.25 -9.39
C ALA A 379 2.49 26.50 -9.77
N ASP A 380 3.11 27.41 -10.53
CA ASP A 380 2.49 28.59 -11.15
C ASP A 380 2.71 28.46 -12.66
N PRO A 381 1.66 28.36 -13.50
CA PRO A 381 1.78 28.10 -14.93
C PRO A 381 2.50 29.22 -15.71
N ASP A 382 2.64 30.42 -15.12
CA ASP A 382 3.32 31.55 -15.73
C ASP A 382 4.82 31.62 -15.34
N LYS A 383 5.30 30.70 -14.52
CA LYS A 383 6.71 30.62 -14.10
C LYS A 383 7.37 29.34 -14.62
N THR A 384 8.66 29.45 -14.90
CA THR A 384 9.50 28.28 -15.16
C THR A 384 9.72 27.53 -13.85
N ALA A 385 9.42 26.24 -13.84
CA ALA A 385 9.76 25.37 -12.73
C ALA A 385 11.10 24.66 -12.98
N MET A 386 11.83 24.37 -11.92
CA MET A 386 13.09 23.64 -12.00
C MET A 386 13.01 22.35 -11.18
N VAL A 387 13.44 21.25 -11.78
CA VAL A 387 13.59 19.95 -11.13
C VAL A 387 15.04 19.51 -11.28
N THR A 388 15.75 19.31 -10.19
CA THR A 388 17.15 18.87 -10.19
C THR A 388 17.24 17.45 -9.65
N THR A 389 17.93 16.57 -10.39
CA THR A 389 18.13 15.19 -9.97
C THR A 389 19.31 15.08 -9.01
N ARG A 390 19.33 13.99 -8.23
CA ARG A 390 20.56 13.48 -7.62
C ARG A 390 21.53 13.04 -8.72
N PRO A 391 22.79 12.72 -8.38
CA PRO A 391 23.71 12.13 -9.36
C PRO A 391 23.09 10.86 -9.98
N LEU A 392 23.05 10.84 -11.30
CA LEU A 392 22.61 9.70 -12.09
C LEU A 392 23.76 9.25 -13.00
N ARG A 393 23.87 7.95 -13.24
CA ARG A 393 24.84 7.38 -14.19
C ARG A 393 24.12 7.04 -15.48
N LEU A 394 24.64 7.52 -16.61
CA LEU A 394 24.12 7.12 -17.92
C LEU A 394 24.49 5.67 -18.22
N THR A 395 23.50 4.85 -18.56
CA THR A 395 23.69 3.44 -18.97
C THR A 395 23.92 3.31 -20.46
N GLY A 396 23.50 4.31 -21.26
CA GLY A 396 23.66 4.40 -22.69
C GLY A 396 24.25 5.75 -23.16
N GLU A 397 24.23 5.98 -24.45
CA GLU A 397 24.74 7.23 -25.06
C GLU A 397 23.72 8.36 -25.04
N GLU A 398 22.46 8.07 -24.71
CA GLU A 398 21.35 9.03 -24.75
C GLU A 398 20.58 9.03 -23.44
N LEU A 399 20.37 10.22 -22.88
CA LEU A 399 19.32 10.44 -21.89
C LEU A 399 18.02 10.69 -22.64
N ARG A 400 16.97 9.95 -22.26
CA ARG A 400 15.63 10.06 -22.83
C ARG A 400 14.66 10.53 -21.77
N LEU A 401 13.55 11.14 -22.17
CA LEU A 401 12.52 11.57 -21.24
C LEU A 401 11.11 11.26 -21.75
N THR A 402 10.20 11.09 -20.77
CA THR A 402 8.76 11.05 -21.01
C THR A 402 8.13 12.29 -20.38
N ALA A 403 7.39 13.07 -21.18
CA ALA A 403 6.84 14.34 -20.76
C ALA A 403 5.59 14.74 -21.57
N ALA A 404 4.76 15.61 -20.97
CA ALA A 404 3.69 16.33 -21.66
C ALA A 404 4.08 17.81 -21.72
N ALA A 405 4.39 18.31 -22.91
CA ALA A 405 4.83 19.70 -23.14
C ALA A 405 4.09 20.34 -24.34
N GLU A 406 2.81 19.99 -24.51
CA GLU A 406 1.93 20.62 -25.50
C GLU A 406 1.68 22.09 -25.13
N GLY A 407 2.17 23.00 -25.99
CA GLY A 407 2.10 24.44 -25.74
C GLY A 407 3.13 24.99 -24.73
N GLY A 408 4.10 24.14 -24.38
CA GLY A 408 5.22 24.45 -23.51
C GLY A 408 6.54 23.93 -24.04
N ARG A 409 7.56 23.86 -23.17
CA ARG A 409 8.86 23.29 -23.50
C ARG A 409 9.61 22.82 -22.25
N ILE A 410 10.58 21.94 -22.48
CA ILE A 410 11.55 21.51 -21.47
C ILE A 410 12.96 21.73 -22.01
N VAL A 411 13.84 22.29 -21.16
CA VAL A 411 15.27 22.38 -21.42
C VAL A 411 15.99 21.62 -20.31
N ALA A 412 16.82 20.65 -20.67
CA ALA A 412 17.67 19.93 -19.72
C ALA A 412 19.07 20.52 -19.67
N ARG A 413 19.65 20.60 -18.46
CA ARG A 413 21.04 21.00 -18.22
C ARG A 413 21.77 19.91 -17.47
N ALA A 414 22.90 19.49 -18.00
CA ALA A 414 23.83 18.61 -17.31
C ALA A 414 24.72 19.43 -16.37
N LEU A 415 24.83 18.99 -15.13
CA LEU A 415 25.62 19.65 -14.09
C LEU A 415 26.73 18.72 -13.61
N ASP A 416 27.91 19.28 -13.36
CA ASP A 416 29.00 18.57 -12.69
C ASP A 416 28.81 18.54 -11.15
N ASP A 417 29.78 17.94 -10.44
CA ASP A 417 29.74 17.80 -8.98
C ASP A 417 29.74 19.15 -8.25
N SER A 418 30.26 20.22 -8.89
CA SER A 418 30.22 21.59 -8.33
C SER A 418 28.89 22.29 -8.55
N GLY A 419 28.00 21.70 -9.34
CA GLY A 419 26.73 22.30 -9.78
C GLY A 419 26.85 23.23 -10.98
N ALA A 420 28.04 23.28 -11.63
CA ALA A 420 28.22 24.08 -12.83
C ALA A 420 27.59 23.39 -14.05
N ILE A 421 26.97 24.19 -14.91
CA ILE A 421 26.39 23.69 -16.17
C ILE A 421 27.50 23.31 -17.15
N VAL A 422 27.61 22.04 -17.48
CA VAL A 422 28.60 21.51 -18.42
C VAL A 422 28.04 21.30 -19.82
N ASP A 423 26.73 21.11 -19.97
CA ASP A 423 26.03 21.09 -21.24
C ASP A 423 24.55 21.48 -21.08
N GLU A 424 23.91 21.80 -22.20
CA GLU A 424 22.48 22.14 -22.25
C GLU A 424 21.84 21.45 -23.47
N SER A 425 20.64 20.94 -23.33
CA SER A 425 19.90 20.34 -24.43
C SER A 425 19.27 21.37 -25.38
N GLU A 426 18.97 20.98 -26.60
CA GLU A 426 17.97 21.64 -27.40
C GLU A 426 16.61 21.56 -26.67
N PRO A 427 15.76 22.60 -26.78
CA PRO A 427 14.42 22.56 -26.20
C PRO A 427 13.57 21.44 -26.83
N VAL A 428 12.84 20.71 -25.99
CA VAL A 428 11.85 19.70 -26.43
C VAL A 428 10.44 20.14 -26.10
N ALA A 429 9.46 19.80 -26.93
CA ALA A 429 8.06 20.16 -26.80
C ALA A 429 7.15 19.05 -27.36
N GLY A 430 5.86 19.10 -27.05
CA GLY A 430 4.85 18.12 -27.48
C GLY A 430 4.63 17.00 -26.48
N SER A 431 3.89 15.96 -26.88
CA SER A 431 3.75 14.71 -26.14
C SER A 431 4.93 13.81 -26.45
N LEU A 432 5.72 13.48 -25.43
CA LEU A 432 7.00 12.79 -25.55
C LEU A 432 6.96 11.49 -24.76
N HIS A 433 7.33 10.38 -25.38
CA HIS A 433 7.55 9.11 -24.72
C HIS A 433 8.92 8.57 -25.13
N ASP A 434 9.79 8.36 -24.15
CA ASP A 434 11.19 7.92 -24.32
C ASP A 434 11.92 8.70 -25.43
N ALA A 435 11.70 10.03 -25.46
CA ALA A 435 12.26 10.90 -26.47
C ALA A 435 13.72 11.26 -26.14
N PRO A 436 14.68 11.04 -27.06
CA PRO A 436 16.08 11.34 -26.81
C PRO A 436 16.32 12.84 -26.73
N LEU A 437 17.14 13.27 -25.78
CA LEU A 437 17.62 14.63 -25.68
C LEU A 437 18.83 14.89 -26.59
N ARG A 438 18.79 15.99 -27.34
CA ARG A 438 19.91 16.44 -28.15
C ARG A 438 20.71 17.50 -27.38
N TRP A 439 21.96 17.20 -27.11
CA TRP A 439 22.86 18.07 -26.34
C TRP A 439 23.66 18.98 -27.28
N LYS A 440 23.85 20.24 -26.89
CA LYS A 440 24.54 21.26 -27.72
C LYS A 440 26.01 20.94 -27.97
N ARG A 441 26.66 20.27 -27.00
CA ARG A 441 28.05 19.80 -27.13
C ARG A 441 28.16 18.34 -27.60
N GLY A 442 27.03 17.71 -27.88
CA GLY A 442 26.95 16.31 -28.30
C GLY A 442 27.40 15.33 -27.21
N SER A 443 27.91 14.16 -27.61
CA SER A 443 28.31 13.10 -26.68
C SER A 443 29.64 13.34 -25.93
N ALA A 444 30.19 14.54 -25.98
CA ALA A 444 31.46 14.83 -25.30
C ALA A 444 31.35 14.80 -23.77
N VAL A 445 30.19 15.17 -23.22
CA VAL A 445 29.91 15.24 -21.79
C VAL A 445 28.88 14.19 -21.39
N VAL A 446 27.72 14.18 -22.05
CA VAL A 446 26.62 13.26 -21.76
C VAL A 446 26.83 11.99 -22.58
N ARG A 447 27.42 10.96 -21.95
CA ARG A 447 27.84 9.70 -22.57
C ARG A 447 27.72 8.53 -21.59
N ALA A 448 27.71 7.32 -22.09
CA ALA A 448 27.68 6.11 -21.28
C ALA A 448 28.75 6.13 -20.16
N GLY A 449 28.34 5.78 -18.95
CA GLY A 449 29.17 5.74 -17.76
C GLY A 449 29.44 7.11 -17.09
N ALA A 450 28.99 8.23 -17.67
CA ALA A 450 29.10 9.54 -17.01
C ALA A 450 28.13 9.64 -15.82
N GLU A 451 28.62 10.16 -14.71
CA GLU A 451 27.80 10.49 -13.54
C GLU A 451 27.56 12.01 -13.52
N LEU A 452 26.31 12.41 -13.62
CA LEU A 452 25.91 13.80 -13.73
C LEU A 452 24.61 14.06 -12.96
N ARG A 453 24.41 15.29 -12.50
CA ARG A 453 23.09 15.79 -12.14
C ARG A 453 22.44 16.41 -13.36
N PHE A 454 21.13 16.31 -13.42
CA PHE A 454 20.35 16.96 -14.48
C PHE A 454 19.36 17.93 -13.87
N ARG A 455 19.33 19.16 -14.40
CA ARG A 455 18.30 20.14 -14.08
C ARG A 455 17.38 20.30 -15.29
N PHE A 456 16.10 20.15 -15.07
CA PHE A 456 15.06 20.34 -16.07
C PHE A 456 14.30 21.63 -15.78
N ASP A 457 14.31 22.55 -16.73
CA ASP A 457 13.53 23.77 -16.70
C ASP A 457 12.23 23.50 -17.46
N LEU A 458 11.09 23.58 -16.76
CA LEU A 458 9.76 23.24 -17.25
C LEU A 458 8.94 24.51 -17.47
N GLU A 459 8.53 24.78 -18.69
CA GLU A 459 7.60 25.86 -19.05
C GLU A 459 6.32 25.24 -19.60
N LYS A 460 5.20 25.34 -18.85
CA LYS A 460 3.90 24.73 -19.21
C LYS A 460 4.05 23.27 -19.65
N ALA A 461 4.81 22.50 -18.90
CA ALA A 461 5.15 21.12 -19.21
C ALA A 461 5.14 20.27 -17.94
N VAL A 462 4.91 18.96 -18.09
CA VAL A 462 5.00 17.97 -17.03
C VAL A 462 6.07 16.96 -17.39
N LEU A 463 7.03 16.69 -16.49
CA LEU A 463 8.07 15.67 -16.65
C LEU A 463 7.74 14.46 -15.77
N PHE A 464 7.67 13.27 -16.38
CA PHE A 464 7.22 12.03 -15.69
C PHE A 464 8.35 11.03 -15.46
N ALA A 465 9.20 10.80 -16.46
CA ALA A 465 10.22 9.76 -16.40
C ALA A 465 11.50 10.15 -17.15
N LEU A 466 12.59 9.51 -16.74
CA LEU A 466 13.88 9.49 -17.45
C LEU A 466 14.21 8.05 -17.81
N ASP A 467 14.89 7.86 -18.95
CA ASP A 467 15.32 6.56 -19.47
C ASP A 467 16.77 6.64 -19.92
N GLY A 468 17.51 5.50 -19.89
CA GLY A 468 18.93 5.44 -20.17
C GLY A 468 19.82 5.91 -19.02
N VAL A 469 19.32 5.87 -17.80
CA VAL A 469 20.02 6.28 -16.57
C VAL A 469 19.71 5.34 -15.40
N GLU A 470 20.69 5.20 -14.51
CA GLU A 470 20.54 4.49 -13.24
C GLU A 470 20.87 5.38 -12.04
N LEU A 471 20.35 5.01 -10.86
CA LEU A 471 20.66 5.68 -9.61
C LEU A 471 22.09 5.36 -9.17
N VAL A 472 22.91 6.39 -8.86
CA VAL A 472 24.21 6.24 -8.18
C VAL A 472 23.98 5.92 -6.70
N GLU A 473 23.04 6.61 -6.07
CA GLU A 473 22.62 6.39 -4.68
C GLU A 473 21.26 5.68 -4.65
N THR A 474 21.24 4.42 -4.24
CA THR A 474 20.01 3.60 -4.21
C THR A 474 19.24 3.69 -2.90
N ALA A 475 19.87 4.19 -1.83
CA ALA A 475 19.23 4.35 -0.53
C ALA A 475 18.11 5.41 -0.57
N LEU A 476 17.00 5.13 0.13
CA LEU A 476 15.96 6.13 0.34
C LEU A 476 16.54 7.31 1.12
N PRO A 477 16.39 8.55 0.64
CA PRO A 477 16.75 9.72 1.42
C PRO A 477 15.92 9.76 2.70
N ALA A 478 16.55 10.16 3.81
CA ALA A 478 15.85 10.33 5.07
C ALA A 478 14.63 11.27 4.88
N ARG A 479 13.50 10.92 5.48
CA ARG A 479 12.37 11.86 5.52
C ARG A 479 12.75 13.05 6.40
N PRO A 480 12.38 14.29 6.04
CA PRO A 480 12.46 15.40 6.96
C PRO A 480 11.77 15.06 8.28
N SER A 481 12.43 15.32 9.40
CA SER A 481 11.86 15.09 10.71
C SER A 481 11.52 16.42 11.35
N ALA A 482 10.26 16.65 11.66
CA ALA A 482 9.84 17.86 12.36
C ALA A 482 10.51 18.00 13.74
N LEU A 483 10.90 16.89 14.36
CA LEU A 483 11.55 16.88 15.68
C LEU A 483 13.09 17.02 15.62
N ARG A 484 13.72 16.64 14.48
CA ARG A 484 15.19 16.68 14.31
C ARG A 484 15.69 17.89 13.55
N ASP A 485 14.98 18.31 12.51
CA ASP A 485 15.50 19.24 11.49
C ASP A 485 15.31 20.72 11.84
N GLY A 486 15.18 21.04 13.12
CA GLY A 486 15.24 22.41 13.65
C GLY A 486 13.99 23.27 13.51
N ALA A 487 12.95 22.77 12.84
CA ALA A 487 11.68 23.49 12.72
C ALA A 487 10.84 23.42 14.00
N TRP A 488 11.00 22.35 14.78
CA TRP A 488 10.27 22.17 16.02
C TRP A 488 10.99 22.87 17.20
N GLN A 489 10.26 23.74 17.88
CA GLN A 489 10.74 24.39 19.10
C GLN A 489 10.13 23.68 20.32
N PRO A 490 10.96 23.16 21.25
CA PRO A 490 10.47 22.50 22.46
C PRO A 490 9.58 23.44 23.27
N ARG A 491 8.44 22.96 23.69
CA ARG A 491 7.59 23.65 24.67
C ARG A 491 8.14 23.53 26.09
N PRO A 492 7.71 24.37 27.03
CA PRO A 492 8.00 24.15 28.44
C PRO A 492 7.61 22.74 28.88
N THR A 493 8.43 22.14 29.74
CA THR A 493 8.18 20.78 30.23
C THR A 493 6.93 20.72 31.11
N ALA A 494 6.17 19.66 30.94
CA ALA A 494 4.99 19.33 31.73
C ALA A 494 5.06 17.89 32.23
N ALA A 495 4.17 17.53 33.16
CA ALA A 495 4.07 16.16 33.65
C ALA A 495 2.61 15.75 33.81
N ALA A 496 2.35 14.45 33.68
CA ALA A 496 1.10 13.82 34.06
C ALA A 496 1.39 12.60 34.93
N SER A 497 0.54 12.33 35.91
CA SER A 497 0.69 11.20 36.83
C SER A 497 -0.64 10.60 37.21
N VAL A 498 -0.60 9.33 37.61
CA VAL A 498 -1.73 8.58 38.20
C VAL A 498 -1.20 7.86 39.42
N GLY A 499 -1.80 8.15 40.61
CA GLY A 499 -1.42 7.57 41.88
C GLY A 499 -2.41 6.52 42.42
N PHE A 500 -3.51 6.28 41.73
CA PHE A 500 -4.56 5.31 42.13
C PHE A 500 -5.17 5.53 43.54
N ASP A 501 -5.17 6.76 44.06
CA ASP A 501 -5.67 7.04 45.42
C ASP A 501 -7.19 6.87 45.52
N GLY A 502 -7.95 7.14 44.48
CA GLY A 502 -9.40 7.09 44.44
C GLY A 502 -9.99 5.84 43.80
N ASP A 503 -9.40 5.43 42.67
CA ASP A 503 -9.89 4.31 41.86
C ASP A 503 -8.79 3.77 40.93
N ALA A 504 -9.12 2.85 40.05
CA ALA A 504 -8.18 2.30 39.04
C ALA A 504 -7.87 3.29 37.90
N ALA A 505 -8.36 4.51 37.91
CA ALA A 505 -8.12 5.56 36.91
C ALA A 505 -8.32 5.08 35.45
N GLY A 506 -9.30 4.20 35.24
CA GLY A 506 -9.59 3.61 33.91
C GLY A 506 -8.55 2.60 33.41
N TRP A 507 -7.54 2.25 34.20
CA TRP A 507 -6.60 1.18 33.82
C TRP A 507 -7.31 -0.17 33.78
N SER A 508 -6.88 -1.01 32.86
CA SER A 508 -7.43 -2.35 32.63
C SER A 508 -6.35 -3.41 32.67
N GLY A 509 -6.69 -4.60 33.10
CA GLY A 509 -5.87 -5.80 33.01
C GLY A 509 -6.44 -6.77 31.97
N VAL A 510 -5.65 -7.78 31.58
CA VAL A 510 -6.13 -8.82 30.65
C VAL A 510 -7.19 -9.70 31.32
N ASP A 511 -7.01 -10.05 32.60
CA ASP A 511 -7.95 -10.89 33.36
C ASP A 511 -8.62 -10.10 34.48
N ARG A 512 -7.86 -9.59 35.45
CA ARG A 512 -8.39 -8.89 36.61
C ARG A 512 -7.51 -7.73 37.04
N ILE A 513 -8.12 -6.60 37.33
CA ILE A 513 -7.50 -5.46 37.97
C ILE A 513 -8.32 -5.08 39.20
N GLU A 514 -7.68 -4.92 40.34
CA GLU A 514 -8.31 -4.55 41.60
C GLU A 514 -7.68 -3.27 42.14
N HIS A 515 -8.51 -2.32 42.52
CA HIS A 515 -8.08 -1.12 43.22
C HIS A 515 -8.01 -1.37 44.72
N HIS A 516 -6.94 -0.91 45.35
CA HIS A 516 -6.72 -0.93 46.80
C HIS A 516 -6.48 0.50 47.28
N ALA A 517 -7.37 1.02 48.08
CA ALA A 517 -7.35 2.41 48.54
C ALA A 517 -6.20 2.76 49.52
N GLN A 518 -5.50 1.74 50.03
CA GLN A 518 -4.39 1.90 50.98
C GLN A 518 -3.31 0.85 50.74
N GLY A 519 -2.10 1.15 51.22
CA GLY A 519 -0.96 0.22 51.13
C GLY A 519 -0.14 0.37 49.84
N GLY A 520 -0.43 1.38 49.02
CA GLY A 520 0.44 1.85 47.95
C GLY A 520 1.69 2.55 48.46
N ALA A 521 2.55 2.99 47.57
CA ALA A 521 3.75 3.74 47.92
C ALA A 521 3.44 5.16 48.37
N GLY A 522 2.37 5.77 47.85
CA GLY A 522 1.89 7.11 48.20
C GLY A 522 0.44 7.12 48.72
N GLY A 523 -0.30 6.03 48.67
CA GLY A 523 -1.73 5.97 49.01
C GLY A 523 -2.38 4.68 48.53
N GLY A 524 -3.19 4.74 47.48
CA GLY A 524 -3.80 3.59 46.82
C GLY A 524 -2.85 2.92 45.80
N PHE A 525 -3.24 1.78 45.30
CA PHE A 525 -2.55 1.08 44.18
C PHE A 525 -3.52 0.18 43.44
N VAL A 526 -3.12 -0.28 42.26
CA VAL A 526 -3.85 -1.34 41.57
C VAL A 526 -3.09 -2.66 41.61
N ARG A 527 -3.80 -3.74 41.88
CA ARG A 527 -3.31 -5.11 41.75
C ARG A 527 -3.79 -5.70 40.47
N VAL A 528 -2.86 -6.14 39.63
CA VAL A 528 -3.13 -6.81 38.37
C VAL A 528 -2.85 -8.29 38.53
N SER A 529 -3.82 -9.13 38.21
CA SER A 529 -3.69 -10.58 38.31
C SER A 529 -4.17 -11.29 37.07
N ARG A 530 -3.64 -12.48 36.83
CA ARG A 530 -4.01 -13.34 35.71
C ARG A 530 -3.99 -14.81 36.09
N GLU A 531 -4.97 -15.55 35.61
CA GLU A 531 -5.04 -17.00 35.75
C GLU A 531 -4.31 -17.67 34.57
N GLY A 532 -3.57 -18.76 34.86
CA GLY A 532 -2.88 -19.56 33.85
C GLY A 532 -1.40 -19.21 33.65
N ARG A 533 -0.87 -19.49 32.45
CA ARG A 533 0.58 -19.40 32.14
C ARG A 533 1.03 -18.06 31.57
N ASN A 534 0.10 -17.14 31.32
CA ASN A 534 0.41 -15.85 30.70
C ASN A 534 0.79 -14.81 31.77
N LEU A 535 1.49 -13.74 31.36
CA LEU A 535 1.89 -12.65 32.25
C LEU A 535 0.71 -11.71 32.51
N PRO A 536 0.55 -11.16 33.75
CA PRO A 536 -0.40 -10.11 34.02
C PRO A 536 0.04 -8.82 33.33
N ILE A 537 -0.91 -8.06 32.78
CA ILE A 537 -0.66 -6.85 31.99
C ILE A 537 -1.53 -5.72 32.51
N ALA A 538 -0.93 -4.57 32.83
CA ALA A 538 -1.64 -3.33 33.16
C ALA A 538 -1.59 -2.37 31.97
N SER A 539 -2.73 -1.87 31.51
CA SER A 539 -2.85 -0.96 30.38
C SER A 539 -3.58 0.33 30.77
N SER A 540 -3.02 1.49 30.45
CA SER A 540 -3.74 2.76 30.53
C SER A 540 -4.90 2.81 29.54
N PRO A 541 -5.91 3.68 29.75
CA PRO A 541 -6.91 3.97 28.72
C PRO A 541 -6.29 4.42 27.41
N ALA A 542 -6.96 4.18 26.28
CA ALA A 542 -6.41 4.34 24.93
C ALA A 542 -6.77 5.66 24.24
N THR A 543 -7.50 6.56 24.89
CA THR A 543 -7.88 7.85 24.29
C THR A 543 -7.33 9.03 25.10
N PRO A 544 -6.99 10.16 24.46
CA PRO A 544 -6.51 11.35 25.17
C PRO A 544 -7.47 11.91 26.21
N GLU A 545 -8.77 11.68 26.05
CA GLU A 545 -9.81 12.12 26.97
C GLU A 545 -9.87 11.24 28.23
N ALA A 546 -9.55 9.95 28.09
CA ALA A 546 -9.61 8.97 29.16
C ALA A 546 -8.24 8.68 29.81
N SER A 547 -7.12 9.07 29.17
CA SER A 547 -5.77 8.80 29.66
C SER A 547 -4.87 10.02 29.59
N PRO A 548 -4.17 10.37 30.68
CA PRO A 548 -3.17 11.41 30.66
C PRO A 548 -1.94 11.03 29.82
N PHE A 549 -1.78 9.76 29.43
CA PHE A 549 -0.61 9.24 28.72
C PHE A 549 -0.82 9.03 27.22
N ALA A 550 -2.05 9.10 26.70
CA ALA A 550 -2.31 8.99 25.27
C ALA A 550 -2.16 10.33 24.54
N GLY A 551 -1.71 10.30 23.29
CA GLY A 551 -1.62 11.47 22.39
C GLY A 551 -0.22 11.79 21.90
N ASP A 552 -0.02 13.01 21.44
CA ASP A 552 1.28 13.57 20.99
C ASP A 552 2.11 13.99 22.20
N TRP A 553 3.16 13.26 22.55
CA TRP A 553 3.97 13.51 23.73
C TRP A 553 4.81 14.78 23.64
N PRO A 554 5.48 15.12 22.54
CA PRO A 554 6.09 16.44 22.35
C PRO A 554 5.16 17.60 22.64
N GLU A 555 3.91 17.53 22.23
CA GLU A 555 2.89 18.54 22.47
C GLU A 555 2.40 18.55 23.93
N ARG A 556 2.24 17.38 24.54
CA ARG A 556 1.69 17.23 25.89
C ARG A 556 2.70 17.47 27.00
N PHE A 557 3.90 16.96 26.84
CA PHE A 557 4.92 16.98 27.90
C PHE A 557 6.05 17.98 27.67
N GLY A 558 6.16 18.53 26.45
CA GLY A 558 7.20 19.49 26.11
C GLY A 558 8.62 18.93 26.25
N GLY A 559 9.62 19.79 26.19
CA GLY A 559 11.02 19.39 26.26
C GLY A 559 11.49 18.64 25.00
N ARG A 560 12.64 17.97 25.08
CA ARG A 560 13.22 17.16 23.98
C ARG A 560 13.07 15.65 24.19
N GLY A 561 12.48 15.26 25.29
CA GLY A 561 12.24 13.86 25.65
C GLY A 561 11.31 13.76 26.83
N ALA A 562 11.13 12.55 27.35
CA ALA A 562 10.37 12.28 28.54
C ALA A 562 11.03 11.21 29.41
N VAL A 563 10.65 11.19 30.67
CA VAL A 563 10.92 10.09 31.60
C VAL A 563 9.58 9.48 32.01
N ILE A 564 9.43 8.17 31.79
CA ILE A 564 8.34 7.38 32.36
C ILE A 564 8.82 6.87 33.71
N SER A 565 8.11 7.15 34.78
CA SER A 565 8.39 6.63 36.13
C SER A 565 7.19 5.89 36.69
N LEU A 566 7.44 4.82 37.44
CA LEU A 566 6.41 4.05 38.10
C LEU A 566 6.98 3.30 39.31
N LYS A 567 6.11 2.86 40.19
CA LYS A 567 6.47 1.97 41.31
C LYS A 567 5.79 0.62 41.10
N VAL A 568 6.54 -0.45 41.31
CA VAL A 568 6.08 -1.82 41.12
C VAL A 568 6.55 -2.71 42.27
N ARG A 569 5.72 -3.66 42.65
CA ARG A 569 6.10 -4.77 43.56
C ARG A 569 5.37 -6.05 43.19
N ALA A 570 5.93 -7.20 43.56
CA ALA A 570 5.28 -8.51 43.42
C ALA A 570 5.75 -9.48 44.50
N ALA A 571 4.97 -10.52 44.75
CA ALA A 571 5.22 -11.47 45.82
C ALA A 571 6.53 -12.28 45.62
N LYS A 572 7.04 -12.41 44.40
CA LYS A 572 8.28 -13.11 44.10
C LYS A 572 9.37 -12.14 43.62
N GLU A 573 10.58 -12.35 44.11
CA GLU A 573 11.77 -11.59 43.72
C GLU A 573 12.33 -12.06 42.36
N GLY A 574 13.06 -11.17 41.68
CA GLY A 574 13.84 -11.46 40.48
C GLY A 574 13.15 -11.20 39.16
N GLY A 575 12.03 -10.50 39.15
CA GLY A 575 11.36 -10.04 37.93
C GLY A 575 11.97 -8.78 37.34
N LYS A 576 11.79 -8.55 36.05
CA LYS A 576 12.03 -7.30 35.34
C LYS A 576 10.70 -6.68 34.92
N VAL A 577 10.68 -5.38 34.62
CA VAL A 577 9.49 -4.70 34.12
C VAL A 577 9.68 -4.36 32.66
N GLN A 578 8.74 -4.74 31.82
CA GLN A 578 8.61 -4.19 30.48
C GLN A 578 7.65 -2.99 30.52
N VAL A 579 8.10 -1.90 29.91
CA VAL A 579 7.28 -0.74 29.62
C VAL A 579 7.04 -0.71 28.12
N GLU A 580 5.79 -0.65 27.72
CA GLU A 580 5.42 -0.75 26.32
C GLU A 580 4.65 0.49 25.88
N LEU A 581 5.05 1.08 24.76
CA LEU A 581 4.33 2.14 24.10
C LEU A 581 3.59 1.56 22.90
N PHE A 582 2.27 1.50 23.01
CA PHE A 582 1.41 1.20 21.87
C PHE A 582 1.05 2.48 21.16
N ALA A 583 1.35 2.55 19.88
CA ALA A 583 0.83 3.61 19.02
C ALA A 583 -0.64 3.35 18.63
N ARG A 584 -1.28 4.35 18.03
CA ARG A 584 -2.67 4.25 17.59
C ARG A 584 -2.89 3.22 16.49
N ASP A 585 -1.85 2.88 15.72
CA ASP A 585 -1.87 1.83 14.69
C ASP A 585 -1.66 0.42 15.25
N SER A 586 -1.59 0.30 16.58
CA SER A 586 -1.25 -0.93 17.31
C SER A 586 0.20 -1.40 17.15
N SER A 587 1.07 -0.64 16.50
CA SER A 587 2.51 -0.88 16.57
C SER A 587 3.02 -0.67 18.00
N GLN A 588 4.13 -1.32 18.32
CA GLN A 588 4.56 -1.42 19.71
C GLN A 588 6.08 -1.31 19.81
N TRP A 589 6.50 -0.45 20.73
CA TRP A 589 7.87 -0.37 21.21
C TRP A 589 7.95 -0.79 22.66
N VAL A 590 8.93 -1.63 23.00
CA VAL A 590 9.08 -2.26 24.31
C VAL A 590 10.46 -1.94 24.87
N PHE A 591 10.50 -1.51 26.10
CA PHE A 591 11.70 -1.35 26.91
C PHE A 591 11.65 -2.32 28.09
N GLU A 592 12.67 -3.13 28.27
CA GLU A 592 12.81 -4.00 29.45
C GLU A 592 13.82 -3.39 30.42
N THR A 593 13.42 -3.20 31.68
CA THR A 593 14.27 -2.62 32.69
C THR A 593 15.34 -3.59 33.15
N GLU A 594 16.51 -3.06 33.52
CA GLU A 594 17.57 -3.85 34.17
C GLU A 594 17.35 -4.00 35.70
N THR A 595 16.46 -3.20 36.27
CA THR A 595 16.20 -3.18 37.71
C THR A 595 15.27 -4.33 38.10
N PRO A 596 15.74 -5.31 38.89
CA PRO A 596 14.85 -6.36 39.41
C PRO A 596 13.90 -5.79 40.47
N PHE A 597 12.72 -6.34 40.57
CA PHE A 597 11.73 -5.98 41.59
C PHE A 597 11.30 -7.20 42.41
N GLY A 598 10.70 -6.96 43.58
CA GLY A 598 10.29 -8.00 44.53
C GLY A 598 9.14 -7.55 45.43
N ALA A 599 9.10 -8.03 46.69
CA ALA A 599 8.02 -7.78 47.63
C ALA A 599 7.94 -6.33 48.11
N GLY A 600 9.02 -5.58 48.06
CA GLY A 600 9.07 -4.14 48.34
C GLY A 600 8.74 -3.29 47.11
N TRP A 601 8.27 -2.07 47.32
CA TRP A 601 8.11 -1.11 46.22
C TRP A 601 9.44 -0.76 45.57
N THR A 602 9.52 -0.94 44.25
CA THR A 602 10.71 -0.66 43.44
C THR A 602 10.39 0.48 42.47
N ASP A 603 11.25 1.51 42.48
CA ASP A 603 11.18 2.60 41.54
C ASP A 603 11.71 2.17 40.17
N VAL A 604 10.94 2.40 39.13
CA VAL A 604 11.31 2.18 37.74
C VAL A 604 11.32 3.51 37.02
N SER A 605 12.37 3.76 36.23
CA SER A 605 12.53 4.99 35.45
C SER A 605 13.04 4.65 34.06
N VAL A 606 12.29 5.08 33.02
CA VAL A 606 12.61 4.81 31.63
C VAL A 606 12.72 6.13 30.87
N PRO A 607 13.94 6.58 30.57
CA PRO A 607 14.16 7.78 29.79
C PRO A 607 13.97 7.53 28.29
N LEU A 608 13.52 8.56 27.57
CA LEU A 608 13.42 8.54 26.12
C LEU A 608 13.60 9.94 25.53
N ARG A 609 13.99 10.01 24.25
CA ARG A 609 14.05 11.26 23.48
C ARG A 609 13.09 11.19 22.29
N TYR A 610 12.41 12.29 22.03
CA TYR A 610 11.39 12.34 20.97
C TYR A 610 12.00 12.23 19.57
N GLY A 611 13.13 12.91 19.33
CA GLY A 611 13.79 12.97 18.04
C GLY A 611 14.73 11.79 17.72
N TRP A 612 14.73 10.71 18.48
CA TRP A 612 15.50 9.52 18.10
C TRP A 612 15.03 8.94 16.76
N THR A 613 15.99 8.46 15.97
CA THR A 613 15.73 7.51 14.90
C THR A 613 15.38 6.15 15.50
N ASP A 614 14.83 5.24 14.70
CA ASP A 614 14.57 3.85 15.13
C ASP A 614 15.85 3.16 15.64
N ALA A 615 16.99 3.43 14.98
CA ALA A 615 18.28 2.88 15.39
C ALA A 615 18.78 3.45 16.72
N GLU A 616 18.61 4.75 16.97
CA GLU A 616 18.95 5.38 18.25
C GLU A 616 18.04 4.90 19.39
N ALA A 617 16.75 4.75 19.14
CA ALA A 617 15.81 4.16 20.10
C ALA A 617 16.21 2.72 20.44
N ALA A 618 16.59 1.93 19.44
CA ALA A 618 17.07 0.57 19.64
C ALA A 618 18.39 0.53 20.43
N ALA A 619 19.32 1.42 20.15
CA ALA A 619 20.58 1.54 20.90
C ALA A 619 20.35 1.97 22.36
N ALA A 620 19.27 2.71 22.63
CA ALA A 620 18.85 3.11 23.99
C ALA A 620 18.05 2.02 24.73
N GLY A 621 17.87 0.84 24.13
CA GLY A 621 17.20 -0.32 24.76
C GLY A 621 15.73 -0.51 24.38
N TRP A 622 15.18 0.35 23.51
CA TRP A 622 13.81 0.17 23.01
C TRP A 622 13.79 -0.79 21.82
N ARG A 623 12.99 -1.83 21.91
CA ARG A 623 12.83 -2.83 20.86
C ARG A 623 11.45 -2.73 20.23
N ARG A 624 11.38 -2.63 18.90
CA ARG A 624 10.10 -2.74 18.19
C ARG A 624 9.61 -4.20 18.23
N SER A 625 8.52 -4.44 18.95
CA SER A 625 7.93 -5.78 19.09
C SER A 625 6.82 -6.05 18.08
N VAL A 626 6.08 -5.01 17.69
CA VAL A 626 5.09 -5.05 16.61
C VAL A 626 5.48 -4.02 15.57
N PRO A 627 5.71 -4.43 14.30
CA PRO A 627 6.02 -3.50 13.21
C PRO A 627 4.92 -2.47 12.98
N GLY A 628 5.28 -1.30 12.49
CA GLY A 628 4.36 -0.20 12.21
C GLY A 628 5.05 1.14 12.31
N PHE A 629 4.51 2.04 13.11
CA PHE A 629 5.05 3.38 13.31
C PHE A 629 6.55 3.35 13.68
N SER A 630 7.32 4.27 13.07
CA SER A 630 8.67 4.60 13.52
C SER A 630 8.66 5.08 14.96
N TRP A 631 9.84 5.24 15.55
CA TRP A 631 9.94 5.82 16.88
C TRP A 631 9.26 7.18 17.00
N GLU A 632 9.59 8.13 16.12
CA GLU A 632 8.99 9.47 16.12
C GLU A 632 7.47 9.42 15.95
N GLU A 633 6.99 8.63 15.00
CA GLU A 633 5.55 8.46 14.77
C GLU A 633 4.83 7.88 15.98
N THR A 634 5.45 6.92 16.68
CA THR A 634 4.91 6.35 17.92
C THR A 634 4.80 7.41 19.02
N ILE A 635 5.86 8.18 19.25
CA ILE A 635 5.89 9.22 20.27
C ILE A 635 4.86 10.32 20.00
N ARG A 636 4.58 10.64 18.74
CA ARG A 636 3.53 11.59 18.37
C ARG A 636 2.11 11.01 18.40
N ASN A 637 1.98 9.70 18.52
CA ASN A 637 0.69 9.00 18.47
C ASN A 637 0.57 7.89 19.50
N VAL A 638 1.04 8.11 20.72
CA VAL A 638 0.89 7.13 21.79
C VAL A 638 -0.60 6.85 22.03
N GLY A 639 -0.99 5.60 21.83
CA GLY A 639 -2.34 5.13 22.09
C GLY A 639 -2.51 4.75 23.56
N LYS A 640 -1.57 4.00 24.10
CA LYS A 640 -1.58 3.61 25.52
C LYS A 640 -0.18 3.26 26.02
N LEU A 641 -0.01 3.42 27.32
CA LEU A 641 1.15 2.95 28.08
C LEU A 641 0.77 1.61 28.73
N VAL A 642 1.64 0.61 28.59
CA VAL A 642 1.43 -0.73 29.11
C VAL A 642 2.61 -1.13 30.00
N VAL A 643 2.32 -1.78 31.12
CA VAL A 643 3.31 -2.28 32.07
C VAL A 643 3.14 -3.80 32.20
N VAL A 644 4.22 -4.55 31.97
CA VAL A 644 4.24 -6.01 32.03
C VAL A 644 5.41 -6.46 32.90
N PRO A 645 5.19 -7.15 34.00
CA PRO A 645 6.29 -7.77 34.72
C PRO A 645 6.77 -9.03 33.99
N THR A 646 8.08 -9.12 33.75
CA THR A 646 8.72 -10.32 33.18
C THR A 646 9.50 -11.02 34.30
N ALA A 647 9.03 -12.12 34.80
CA ALA A 647 9.70 -12.86 35.86
C ALA A 647 10.28 -14.20 35.37
N ALA A 648 11.39 -14.59 35.97
CA ALA A 648 11.84 -15.97 35.94
C ALA A 648 10.89 -16.83 36.83
N GLY A 649 9.84 -17.37 36.24
CA GLY A 649 8.79 -18.13 36.89
C GLY A 649 7.47 -17.35 36.97
N ALA A 650 6.36 -18.00 36.63
CA ALA A 650 5.05 -17.39 36.48
C ALA A 650 4.63 -16.57 37.72
N GLN A 651 4.70 -15.25 37.60
CA GLN A 651 4.01 -14.34 38.52
C GLN A 651 2.54 -14.30 38.12
N SER A 652 1.64 -14.59 39.08
CA SER A 652 0.21 -14.50 38.85
C SER A 652 -0.35 -13.10 39.10
N SER A 653 0.41 -12.22 39.79
CA SER A 653 0.00 -10.85 40.08
C SER A 653 1.19 -9.93 40.38
N PHE A 654 0.97 -8.63 40.19
CA PHE A 654 1.84 -7.55 40.66
C PHE A 654 1.02 -6.33 41.06
N ASP A 655 1.61 -5.46 41.86
CA ASP A 655 1.03 -4.20 42.27
C ASP A 655 1.73 -3.04 41.52
N LEU A 656 0.96 -2.06 41.06
CA LEU A 656 1.42 -0.89 40.33
C LEU A 656 0.91 0.38 41.00
N ASP A 657 1.79 1.39 41.14
CA ASP A 657 1.48 2.69 41.73
C ASP A 657 2.32 3.82 41.13
N GLU A 658 1.92 5.06 41.35
CA GLU A 658 2.64 6.30 40.99
C GLU A 658 3.17 6.33 39.56
N VAL A 659 2.34 5.95 38.55
CA VAL A 659 2.74 6.03 37.14
C VAL A 659 2.76 7.50 36.71
N ALA A 660 3.88 7.95 36.21
CA ALA A 660 4.03 9.32 35.70
C ALA A 660 4.84 9.38 34.38
N VAL A 661 4.53 10.38 33.58
CA VAL A 661 5.34 10.79 32.42
C VAL A 661 5.66 12.26 32.58
N ARG A 662 6.94 12.60 32.53
CA ARG A 662 7.43 13.98 32.69
C ARG A 662 8.33 14.34 31.50
N GLY A 663 8.05 15.49 30.85
CA GLY A 663 8.92 16.06 29.84
C GLY A 663 10.28 16.48 30.43
N VAL A 664 11.35 16.33 29.64
CA VAL A 664 12.71 16.75 30.01
C VAL A 664 13.28 17.70 28.95
N ALA A 665 14.01 18.71 29.40
CA ALA A 665 14.53 19.76 28.51
C ALA A 665 15.71 19.25 27.63
N GLU A 666 16.51 18.31 28.13
CA GLU A 666 17.66 17.72 27.47
C GLU A 666 17.62 16.18 27.44
#